data_6aa27437425ba680ba4488d44a6ff015
#
_entry.id   6aa27437425ba680ba4488d44a6ff015
#
_cell.length_a   1.000
_cell.length_b   1.000
_cell.length_c   1.000
_cell.angle_alpha   90.00
_cell.angle_beta   90.00
_cell.angle_gamma   90.00
#
_symmetry.space_group_name_H-M   'P 1'
#
loop_
_entity.id
_entity.type
_entity.pdbx_description
1 polymer ?
#
loop_
_entity_poly.entity_id
_entity_poly.type
_entity_poly.pdbx_seq_one_letter_code
_entity_poly.pdbx_strand_id
1 'polypeptide(L)'
;MTIKGLEKHTPMMQQFLKIKAENPDVLLFYRMGDFYEMFFDDAKRASQLLDISLTKRGSTNGEPIPMAGVPYHAVEGYLAKLVQQGVSVAICEQIGDPATSKGPVERKVVRIVTPGTVSDEALLNERRDNLIAAIYTENNKFGYATLDITSGRFMLTEPASEEEMQAELQRTSPAELLYPEDFTYLHLVEPFKGKRRRPIWEFELDTARQQLTLQFGTRDLVGFGVENAELGLCAAGCLMQYVKDTQRTALPHIRTITLDTKDHAVILDAATRRNLELTQNLAGGYDNTLASVLDQTATPMGSRLLKRWLHQPIRDQKQLNGRLDAIEAFKDSGMFVDVAGVLRHMGDLERILARLALRSARPRDLARMRTAMQYLPELAELLAEVPQARISDLATYAAPMDELCELLERAIIENPPVIIRDGGVLAPGYNAELDEWRDLADGATKFLEELEASERERHDIDSLKVGFNQVHGFFIQVSRGQSHLVPSHYVRRQTLKNAERYIIPELKEHEDKVLNSKSKALALEKKLWEELFDQLLPHLEQLQNAASALSELDVLTNLAERADSLNYCRPELMEQTGIEITAGRHPVVEHVLSEPFIANPISLHQDRRMLIITGPNMGGKSTYMRQTALIALMAHVGSFVPAEAVKIGPLDRIFTRIGASDDLASGRSTFMVEMTETANILHNATQQSLVLMDEIGRGTSTYDGLSLAWASAEWLADKISAMTLFATHYFELTELPSLLTGLANVHLDAVEHGDEIAFMHAVQEGAASKSYGLAVASLAGVPKSVIKRAKIKLQQLEASGHQQALQPDALSSQAPKEEHQLSLIPEPSEVEEALANVNPDDLTPRQALDELYRLKALL
;
A
#
# COMPACT_ATOMS: atom_id res chain seq x y z
N MET A 1 25.57 8.54 -25.34
CA MET A 1 26.20 7.38 -26.01
C MET A 1 26.00 7.46 -27.50
N THR A 2 27.06 7.44 -28.28
CA THR A 2 26.96 7.43 -29.75
C THR A 2 26.59 6.02 -30.17
N ILE A 3 25.37 5.83 -30.66
CA ILE A 3 24.90 4.51 -31.11
C ILE A 3 25.64 4.18 -32.41
N LYS A 4 26.58 3.23 -32.40
CA LYS A 4 27.32 2.76 -33.60
C LYS A 4 26.31 2.15 -34.57
N GLY A 5 26.32 2.67 -35.82
CA GLY A 5 25.51 2.12 -36.92
C GLY A 5 24.10 2.73 -37.06
N LEU A 6 23.79 3.83 -36.38
CA LEU A 6 22.49 4.52 -36.47
C LEU A 6 22.10 4.89 -37.91
N GLU A 7 23.07 5.22 -38.73
CA GLU A 7 22.91 5.60 -40.15
C GLU A 7 22.35 4.50 -41.06
N LYS A 8 22.44 3.23 -40.60
CA LYS A 8 21.95 2.07 -41.35
C LYS A 8 20.46 1.80 -41.15
N HIS A 9 19.82 2.54 -40.23
CA HIS A 9 18.41 2.40 -39.90
C HIS A 9 17.57 3.46 -40.64
N THR A 10 16.29 3.14 -40.83
CA THR A 10 15.33 4.11 -41.36
C THR A 10 15.20 5.30 -40.39
N PRO A 11 14.79 6.48 -40.85
CA PRO A 11 14.67 7.68 -40.01
C PRO A 11 13.78 7.44 -38.74
N MET A 12 12.71 6.68 -38.90
CA MET A 12 11.84 6.29 -37.78
C MET A 12 12.58 5.43 -36.77
N MET A 13 13.31 4.43 -37.22
CA MET A 13 14.10 3.53 -36.36
C MET A 13 15.25 4.26 -35.66
N GLN A 14 15.85 5.24 -36.33
CA GLN A 14 16.86 6.12 -35.73
C GLN A 14 16.25 6.92 -34.57
N GLN A 15 15.05 7.45 -34.74
CA GLN A 15 14.31 8.14 -33.68
C GLN A 15 14.02 7.22 -32.51
N PHE A 16 13.49 6.01 -32.76
CA PHE A 16 13.24 4.99 -31.75
C PHE A 16 14.50 4.64 -30.94
N LEU A 17 15.62 4.35 -31.63
CA LEU A 17 16.88 3.96 -30.97
C LEU A 17 17.48 5.10 -30.15
N LYS A 18 17.35 6.35 -30.57
CA LYS A 18 17.77 7.51 -29.77
C LYS A 18 16.97 7.61 -28.47
N ILE A 19 15.65 7.53 -28.56
CA ILE A 19 14.76 7.57 -27.37
C ILE A 19 15.01 6.39 -26.45
N LYS A 20 15.25 5.19 -27.04
CA LYS A 20 15.58 4.00 -26.25
C LYS A 20 16.92 4.11 -25.53
N ALA A 21 17.92 4.73 -26.13
CA ALA A 21 19.21 4.97 -25.49
C ALA A 21 19.15 5.93 -24.29
N GLU A 22 18.18 6.83 -24.28
CA GLU A 22 17.89 7.69 -23.12
C GLU A 22 17.15 6.92 -22.00
N ASN A 23 16.48 5.81 -22.32
CA ASN A 23 15.67 5.02 -21.40
C ASN A 23 16.00 3.52 -21.53
N PRO A 24 17.24 3.08 -21.24
CA PRO A 24 17.73 1.74 -21.57
C PRO A 24 16.97 0.61 -20.82
N ASP A 25 16.62 0.83 -19.56
CA ASP A 25 16.07 -0.18 -18.65
C ASP A 25 14.53 -0.26 -18.67
N VAL A 26 13.88 0.63 -19.43
CA VAL A 26 12.42 0.78 -19.45
C VAL A 26 11.87 0.28 -20.79
N LEU A 27 10.75 -0.43 -20.80
CA LEU A 27 10.06 -0.80 -22.04
C LEU A 27 9.56 0.46 -22.74
N LEU A 28 9.85 0.62 -24.02
CA LEU A 28 9.43 1.79 -24.80
C LEU A 28 8.18 1.47 -25.61
N PHE A 29 7.05 2.06 -25.21
CA PHE A 29 5.80 2.04 -25.95
C PHE A 29 5.79 3.21 -26.93
N TYR A 30 6.10 2.92 -28.18
CA TYR A 30 6.29 3.91 -29.24
C TYR A 30 5.05 4.07 -30.09
N ARG A 31 4.41 5.23 -30.05
CA ARG A 31 3.15 5.51 -30.74
C ARG A 31 3.25 5.42 -32.26
N MET A 32 2.46 4.56 -32.88
CA MET A 32 2.36 4.36 -34.31
C MET A 32 0.90 4.23 -34.74
N GLY A 33 0.27 5.36 -35.11
CA GLY A 33 -1.15 5.37 -35.44
C GLY A 33 -2.03 4.92 -34.25
N ASP A 34 -2.75 3.83 -34.39
CA ASP A 34 -3.64 3.26 -33.37
C ASP A 34 -2.97 2.20 -32.48
N PHE A 35 -1.65 2.06 -32.59
CA PHE A 35 -0.89 1.10 -31.78
C PHE A 35 0.26 1.80 -31.05
N TYR A 36 0.64 1.18 -29.91
CA TYR A 36 1.98 1.33 -29.36
C TYR A 36 2.81 0.14 -29.83
N GLU A 37 3.88 0.42 -30.54
CA GLU A 37 4.77 -0.61 -31.08
C GLU A 37 6.06 -0.64 -30.27
N MET A 38 6.58 -1.84 -30.08
CA MET A 38 7.86 -2.13 -29.43
C MET A 38 8.76 -2.84 -30.43
N PHE A 39 10.06 -2.60 -30.38
CA PHE A 39 11.02 -3.16 -31.32
C PHE A 39 12.20 -3.81 -30.61
N PHE A 40 12.91 -4.67 -31.32
CA PHE A 40 14.12 -5.37 -30.86
C PHE A 40 13.87 -6.16 -29.56
N ASP A 41 14.74 -5.98 -28.56
CA ASP A 41 14.63 -6.71 -27.28
C ASP A 41 13.41 -6.31 -26.45
N ASP A 42 12.94 -5.07 -26.56
CA ASP A 42 11.69 -4.64 -25.95
C ASP A 42 10.50 -5.44 -26.51
N ALA A 43 10.47 -5.70 -27.80
CA ALA A 43 9.41 -6.52 -28.42
C ALA A 43 9.44 -7.97 -27.91
N LYS A 44 10.60 -8.58 -27.80
CA LYS A 44 10.77 -9.93 -27.27
C LYS A 44 10.32 -10.01 -25.80
N ARG A 45 10.79 -9.05 -24.99
CA ARG A 45 10.45 -8.97 -23.58
C ARG A 45 8.95 -8.72 -23.36
N ALA A 46 8.36 -7.80 -24.10
CA ALA A 46 6.92 -7.51 -24.01
C ALA A 46 6.08 -8.71 -24.47
N SER A 47 6.47 -9.41 -25.54
CA SER A 47 5.80 -10.62 -26.01
C SER A 47 5.73 -11.69 -24.91
N GLN A 48 6.82 -11.90 -24.17
CA GLN A 48 6.88 -12.88 -23.07
C GLN A 48 6.05 -12.45 -21.86
N LEU A 49 6.13 -11.16 -21.46
CA LEU A 49 5.45 -10.66 -20.27
C LEU A 49 3.95 -10.48 -20.45
N LEU A 50 3.51 -10.15 -21.66
CA LEU A 50 2.12 -9.81 -21.97
C LEU A 50 1.37 -10.94 -22.71
N ASP A 51 2.08 -12.00 -23.12
CA ASP A 51 1.55 -13.08 -23.97
C ASP A 51 0.94 -12.54 -25.27
N ILE A 52 1.69 -11.64 -25.94
CA ILE A 52 1.30 -11.07 -27.24
C ILE A 52 2.20 -11.57 -28.35
N SER A 53 1.68 -11.60 -29.58
CA SER A 53 2.38 -12.13 -30.75
C SER A 53 3.64 -11.29 -31.07
N LEU A 54 4.76 -11.96 -31.20
CA LEU A 54 5.99 -11.41 -31.74
C LEU A 54 5.94 -11.48 -33.26
N THR A 55 5.99 -10.33 -33.90
CA THR A 55 5.96 -10.17 -35.35
C THR A 55 7.27 -9.56 -35.86
N LYS A 56 7.33 -9.21 -37.14
CA LYS A 56 8.52 -8.64 -37.81
C LYS A 56 8.09 -7.43 -38.61
N ARG A 57 8.87 -6.34 -38.54
CA ARG A 57 8.62 -5.11 -39.33
C ARG A 57 9.89 -4.64 -40.00
N GLY A 58 9.95 -4.82 -41.32
CA GLY A 58 11.12 -4.42 -42.11
C GLY A 58 12.37 -5.23 -41.79
N SER A 59 13.51 -4.79 -42.29
CA SER A 59 14.80 -5.42 -42.02
C SER A 59 15.87 -4.36 -41.82
N THR A 60 16.86 -4.67 -41.00
CA THR A 60 18.07 -3.89 -40.77
C THR A 60 19.28 -4.79 -40.96
N ASN A 61 20.26 -4.40 -41.77
CA ASN A 61 21.44 -5.21 -42.12
C ASN A 61 21.11 -6.62 -42.66
N GLY A 62 19.93 -6.79 -43.29
CA GLY A 62 19.47 -8.09 -43.79
C GLY A 62 18.72 -8.96 -42.80
N GLU A 63 18.66 -8.58 -41.51
CA GLU A 63 17.89 -9.28 -40.52
C GLU A 63 16.53 -8.60 -40.25
N PRO A 64 15.45 -9.37 -40.07
CA PRO A 64 14.14 -8.80 -39.76
C PRO A 64 14.11 -8.20 -38.36
N ILE A 65 13.47 -7.02 -38.22
CA ILE A 65 13.32 -6.35 -36.92
C ILE A 65 12.17 -6.99 -36.14
N PRO A 66 12.43 -7.58 -34.96
CA PRO A 66 11.35 -8.07 -34.08
C PRO A 66 10.45 -6.92 -33.66
N MET A 67 9.14 -7.13 -33.72
CA MET A 67 8.12 -6.15 -33.35
C MET A 67 7.00 -6.83 -32.56
N ALA A 68 6.52 -6.16 -31.52
CA ALA A 68 5.27 -6.45 -30.85
C ALA A 68 4.48 -5.16 -30.72
N GLY A 69 3.15 -5.25 -30.63
CA GLY A 69 2.32 -4.05 -30.54
C GLY A 69 1.06 -4.30 -29.76
N VAL A 70 0.60 -3.25 -29.06
CA VAL A 70 -0.65 -3.24 -28.32
C VAL A 70 -1.56 -2.12 -28.85
N PRO A 71 -2.87 -2.35 -28.99
CA PRO A 71 -3.78 -1.31 -29.43
C PRO A 71 -3.82 -0.15 -28.44
N TYR A 72 -3.82 1.07 -28.94
CA TYR A 72 -3.83 2.27 -28.11
C TYR A 72 -5.01 2.31 -27.12
N HIS A 73 -6.20 1.94 -27.57
CA HIS A 73 -7.40 1.95 -26.75
C HIS A 73 -7.40 0.89 -25.62
N ALA A 74 -6.56 -0.13 -25.75
CA ALA A 74 -6.44 -1.22 -24.77
C ALA A 74 -5.17 -1.14 -23.92
N VAL A 75 -4.35 -0.10 -24.07
CA VAL A 75 -3.01 0.02 -23.47
C VAL A 75 -3.04 -0.09 -21.95
N GLU A 76 -4.09 0.40 -21.29
CA GLU A 76 -4.22 0.39 -19.83
C GLU A 76 -4.18 -1.03 -19.25
N GLY A 77 -4.89 -1.97 -19.88
CA GLY A 77 -4.87 -3.37 -19.43
C GLY A 77 -3.49 -4.02 -19.57
N TYR A 78 -2.72 -3.64 -20.58
CA TYR A 78 -1.34 -4.11 -20.74
C TYR A 78 -0.36 -3.44 -19.76
N LEU A 79 -0.52 -2.14 -19.52
CA LEU A 79 0.25 -1.42 -18.50
C LEU A 79 0.01 -2.00 -17.11
N ALA A 80 -1.24 -2.32 -16.75
CA ALA A 80 -1.57 -2.95 -15.49
C ALA A 80 -0.78 -4.25 -15.26
N LYS A 81 -0.73 -5.13 -16.27
CA LYS A 81 0.02 -6.38 -16.19
C LYS A 81 1.52 -6.17 -15.99
N LEU A 82 2.10 -5.20 -16.70
CA LEU A 82 3.53 -4.89 -16.59
C LEU A 82 3.89 -4.29 -15.23
N VAL A 83 3.10 -3.33 -14.77
CA VAL A 83 3.27 -2.68 -13.46
C VAL A 83 3.19 -3.70 -12.31
N GLN A 84 2.23 -4.63 -12.35
CA GLN A 84 2.10 -5.69 -11.35
C GLN A 84 3.30 -6.64 -11.32
N GLN A 85 4.04 -6.74 -12.43
CA GLN A 85 5.28 -7.50 -12.53
C GLN A 85 6.53 -6.69 -12.15
N GLY A 86 6.37 -5.44 -11.73
CA GLY A 86 7.47 -4.54 -11.37
C GLY A 86 8.17 -3.91 -12.58
N VAL A 87 7.56 -3.94 -13.77
CA VAL A 87 8.15 -3.43 -15.01
C VAL A 87 7.68 -2.01 -15.30
N SER A 88 8.63 -1.13 -15.62
CA SER A 88 8.35 0.25 -16.01
C SER A 88 8.27 0.41 -17.52
N VAL A 89 7.41 1.35 -17.96
CA VAL A 89 7.10 1.59 -19.36
C VAL A 89 7.20 3.09 -19.67
N ALA A 90 8.01 3.46 -20.65
CA ALA A 90 8.05 4.80 -21.21
C ALA A 90 6.98 4.96 -22.28
N ILE A 91 6.08 5.90 -22.10
CA ILE A 91 5.03 6.24 -23.07
C ILE A 91 5.53 7.32 -24.00
N CYS A 92 5.67 6.98 -25.26
CA CYS A 92 6.17 7.87 -26.29
C CYS A 92 5.06 8.27 -27.24
N GLU A 93 4.69 9.55 -27.24
CA GLU A 93 3.60 10.12 -28.05
C GLU A 93 4.14 10.93 -29.24
N GLN A 94 3.28 11.06 -30.25
CA GLN A 94 3.50 11.93 -31.39
C GLN A 94 3.28 13.39 -31.01
N ILE A 95 4.24 14.25 -31.37
CA ILE A 95 4.17 15.70 -31.14
C ILE A 95 3.99 16.40 -32.48
N GLY A 96 2.99 17.27 -32.57
CA GLY A 96 2.65 17.99 -33.82
C GLY A 96 1.63 17.27 -34.69
N ASP A 97 1.25 17.94 -35.78
CA ASP A 97 0.25 17.44 -36.73
C ASP A 97 0.92 16.59 -37.83
N PRO A 98 0.50 15.32 -37.99
CA PRO A 98 1.01 14.46 -39.07
C PRO A 98 0.81 15.04 -40.45
N ALA A 99 -0.25 15.87 -40.66
CA ALA A 99 -0.58 16.47 -41.97
C ALA A 99 0.38 17.60 -42.41
N THR A 100 1.08 18.23 -41.46
CA THR A 100 1.99 19.35 -41.71
C THR A 100 3.47 18.98 -41.65
N SER A 101 3.78 17.74 -41.22
CA SER A 101 5.15 17.27 -41.00
C SER A 101 5.85 16.88 -42.32
N LYS A 102 7.00 17.50 -42.60
CA LYS A 102 7.89 17.10 -43.69
C LYS A 102 8.88 16.02 -43.19
N GLY A 103 8.40 14.78 -43.02
CA GLY A 103 9.23 13.65 -42.55
C GLY A 103 8.53 12.85 -41.47
N PRO A 104 9.25 11.96 -40.75
CA PRO A 104 8.66 11.25 -39.62
C PRO A 104 8.19 12.23 -38.54
N VAL A 105 6.93 12.14 -38.11
CA VAL A 105 6.40 12.97 -37.01
C VAL A 105 7.32 12.82 -35.78
N GLU A 106 7.64 13.92 -35.15
CA GLU A 106 8.44 13.91 -33.92
C GLU A 106 7.71 13.13 -32.82
N ARG A 107 8.47 12.35 -32.07
CA ARG A 107 7.97 11.59 -30.90
C ARG A 107 8.84 11.86 -29.71
N LYS A 108 8.19 11.97 -28.57
CA LYS A 108 8.84 12.23 -27.29
C LYS A 108 8.22 11.40 -26.18
N VAL A 109 9.04 10.96 -25.22
CA VAL A 109 8.54 10.34 -24.00
C VAL A 109 7.83 11.41 -23.19
N VAL A 110 6.52 11.23 -23.01
CA VAL A 110 5.67 12.16 -22.27
C VAL A 110 5.62 11.80 -20.77
N ARG A 111 5.71 10.53 -20.44
CA ARG A 111 5.82 10.04 -19.07
C ARG A 111 6.44 8.64 -19.04
N ILE A 112 6.95 8.26 -17.86
CA ILE A 112 7.37 6.89 -17.57
C ILE A 112 6.43 6.35 -16.50
N VAL A 113 5.69 5.30 -16.82
CA VAL A 113 4.79 4.61 -15.88
C VAL A 113 5.61 3.58 -15.13
N THR A 114 5.69 3.69 -13.82
CA THR A 114 6.40 2.77 -12.94
C THR A 114 5.46 2.23 -11.85
N PRO A 115 5.78 1.14 -11.16
CA PRO A 115 4.91 0.60 -10.11
C PRO A 115 4.52 1.61 -9.04
N GLY A 116 5.44 2.49 -8.65
CA GLY A 116 5.23 3.49 -7.60
C GLY A 116 4.66 4.82 -8.10
N THR A 117 4.72 5.09 -9.41
CA THR A 117 4.28 6.38 -9.98
C THR A 117 2.99 6.29 -10.81
N VAL A 118 2.25 5.21 -10.67
CA VAL A 118 0.94 5.04 -11.30
C VAL A 118 -0.06 6.03 -10.74
N SER A 119 -0.78 6.73 -11.60
CA SER A 119 -1.88 7.65 -11.25
C SER A 119 -3.22 7.25 -11.89
N ASP A 120 -3.20 6.36 -12.88
CA ASP A 120 -4.40 5.90 -13.57
C ASP A 120 -5.24 4.97 -12.68
N GLU A 121 -6.54 5.27 -12.53
CA GLU A 121 -7.49 4.52 -11.70
C GLU A 121 -7.52 3.02 -12.04
N ALA A 122 -7.49 2.69 -13.34
CA ALA A 122 -7.53 1.31 -13.82
C ALA A 122 -6.31 0.45 -13.40
N LEU A 123 -5.21 1.09 -13.01
CA LEU A 123 -3.96 0.44 -12.63
C LEU A 123 -3.77 0.32 -11.11
N LEU A 124 -4.61 0.97 -10.33
CA LEU A 124 -4.52 1.11 -8.88
C LEU A 124 -5.57 0.25 -8.16
N ASN A 125 -5.20 -0.25 -6.98
CA ASN A 125 -6.20 -0.72 -6.03
C ASN A 125 -6.82 0.50 -5.33
N GLU A 126 -8.14 0.65 -5.44
CA GLU A 126 -8.82 1.85 -4.92
C GLU A 126 -8.69 2.01 -3.40
N ARG A 127 -8.70 0.89 -2.67
CA ARG A 127 -8.69 0.86 -1.20
C ARG A 127 -7.30 0.66 -0.58
N ARG A 128 -6.21 0.92 -1.35
CA ARG A 128 -4.81 0.84 -0.89
C ARG A 128 -4.01 2.02 -1.36
N ASP A 129 -3.07 2.44 -0.50
CA ASP A 129 -2.03 3.38 -0.90
C ASP A 129 -1.12 2.75 -1.96
N ASN A 130 -0.59 3.57 -2.85
CA ASN A 130 0.40 3.16 -3.83
C ASN A 130 1.68 3.96 -3.59
N LEU A 131 2.54 3.43 -2.74
CA LEU A 131 3.73 4.14 -2.27
C LEU A 131 4.93 3.85 -3.16
N ILE A 132 5.66 4.91 -3.49
CA ILE A 132 7.06 4.84 -3.88
C ILE A 132 7.92 5.22 -2.68
N ALA A 133 9.01 4.51 -2.47
CA ALA A 133 9.91 4.75 -1.36
C ALA A 133 11.36 4.87 -1.80
N ALA A 134 12.18 5.53 -1.00
CA ALA A 134 13.63 5.52 -1.13
C ALA A 134 14.27 5.20 0.22
N ILE A 135 15.32 4.40 0.20
CA ILE A 135 16.12 4.04 1.37
C ILE A 135 17.55 4.51 1.17
N TYR A 136 18.12 5.11 2.20
CA TYR A 136 19.52 5.53 2.26
C TYR A 136 20.14 5.05 3.56
N THR A 137 21.44 4.80 3.58
CA THR A 137 22.16 4.38 4.79
C THR A 137 23.52 5.05 4.88
N GLU A 138 23.86 5.47 6.07
CA GLU A 138 25.18 5.97 6.42
C GLU A 138 25.47 5.63 7.88
N ASN A 139 26.67 5.12 8.17
CA ASN A 139 27.10 4.75 9.53
C ASN A 139 26.10 3.81 10.25
N ASN A 140 25.56 2.83 9.56
CA ASN A 140 24.55 1.86 10.05
C ASN A 140 23.23 2.49 10.55
N LYS A 141 22.97 3.74 10.20
CA LYS A 141 21.67 4.40 10.38
C LYS A 141 20.98 4.52 9.04
N PHE A 142 19.67 4.61 9.06
CA PHE A 142 18.85 4.62 7.86
C PHE A 142 18.09 5.94 7.71
N GLY A 143 17.99 6.40 6.47
CA GLY A 143 17.01 7.39 6.06
C GLY A 143 16.00 6.74 5.15
N TYR A 144 14.73 6.97 5.38
CA TYR A 144 13.65 6.38 4.61
C TYR A 144 12.60 7.42 4.28
N ALA A 145 12.24 7.52 3.01
CA ALA A 145 11.20 8.43 2.54
C ALA A 145 10.15 7.68 1.74
N THR A 146 8.89 8.06 1.91
CA THR A 146 7.75 7.50 1.15
C THR A 146 6.92 8.62 0.55
N LEU A 147 6.47 8.42 -0.67
CA LEU A 147 5.57 9.32 -1.38
C LEU A 147 4.42 8.54 -2.00
N ASP A 148 3.21 8.98 -1.75
CA ASP A 148 2.05 8.59 -2.53
C ASP A 148 1.74 9.69 -3.55
N ILE A 149 2.08 9.44 -4.80
CA ILE A 149 1.85 10.41 -5.89
C ILE A 149 0.37 10.65 -6.14
N THR A 150 -0.50 9.71 -5.72
CA THR A 150 -1.94 9.79 -5.93
C THR A 150 -2.68 10.62 -4.88
N SER A 151 -1.98 11.02 -3.82
CA SER A 151 -2.50 11.90 -2.77
C SER A 151 -1.61 13.12 -2.50
N GLY A 152 -0.34 13.05 -2.90
CA GLY A 152 0.69 14.04 -2.59
C GLY A 152 1.28 13.89 -1.17
N ARG A 153 0.93 12.82 -0.45
CA ARG A 153 1.44 12.56 0.89
C ARG A 153 2.90 12.14 0.86
N PHE A 154 3.76 12.96 1.44
CA PHE A 154 5.20 12.77 1.47
C PHE A 154 5.68 12.69 2.92
N MET A 155 6.29 11.58 3.28
CA MET A 155 6.75 11.31 4.65
C MET A 155 8.18 10.84 4.66
N LEU A 156 8.90 11.16 5.72
CA LEU A 156 10.24 10.63 5.98
C LEU A 156 10.37 10.16 7.41
N THR A 157 11.26 9.22 7.63
CA THR A 157 11.64 8.69 8.96
C THR A 157 13.11 8.27 8.96
N GLU A 158 13.72 8.21 10.14
CA GLU A 158 15.10 7.79 10.34
C GLU A 158 15.15 6.57 11.28
N PRO A 159 14.98 5.35 10.74
CA PRO A 159 15.14 4.13 11.51
C PRO A 159 16.57 4.02 12.07
N ALA A 160 16.68 3.75 13.38
CA ALA A 160 17.96 3.69 14.07
C ALA A 160 18.67 2.33 13.90
N SER A 161 17.94 1.30 13.48
CA SER A 161 18.45 -0.06 13.28
C SER A 161 17.87 -0.73 12.04
N GLU A 162 18.45 -1.87 11.67
CA GLU A 162 17.97 -2.69 10.56
C GLU A 162 16.56 -3.25 10.83
N GLU A 163 16.29 -3.68 12.07
CA GLU A 163 15.00 -4.21 12.49
C GLU A 163 13.90 -3.14 12.35
N GLU A 164 14.20 -1.91 12.75
CA GLU A 164 13.28 -0.79 12.57
C GLU A 164 13.04 -0.47 11.09
N MET A 165 14.10 -0.53 10.28
CA MET A 165 13.97 -0.34 8.83
C MET A 165 13.10 -1.44 8.20
N GLN A 166 13.28 -2.69 8.62
CA GLN A 166 12.44 -3.80 8.18
C GLN A 166 10.97 -3.61 8.58
N ALA A 167 10.73 -3.12 9.80
CA ALA A 167 9.38 -2.80 10.26
C ALA A 167 8.72 -1.71 9.41
N GLU A 168 9.46 -0.66 9.03
CA GLU A 168 8.98 0.41 8.16
C GLU A 168 8.69 -0.08 6.73
N LEU A 169 9.55 -0.90 6.15
CA LEU A 169 9.33 -1.51 4.84
C LEU A 169 8.09 -2.40 4.84
N GLN A 170 7.86 -3.15 5.91
CA GLN A 170 6.66 -3.96 6.03
C GLN A 170 5.39 -3.11 6.23
N ARG A 171 5.47 -2.07 7.07
CA ARG A 171 4.36 -1.13 7.31
C ARG A 171 3.89 -0.45 6.04
N THR A 172 4.82 0.03 5.24
CA THR A 172 4.55 0.82 4.04
C THR A 172 4.33 -0.03 2.80
N SER A 173 4.93 -1.23 2.76
CA SER A 173 4.84 -2.17 1.62
C SER A 173 4.92 -1.46 0.27
N PRO A 174 6.00 -0.70 -0.02
CA PRO A 174 6.06 0.15 -1.20
C PRO A 174 5.95 -0.67 -2.49
N ALA A 175 5.19 -0.15 -3.46
CA ALA A 175 5.09 -0.72 -4.80
C ALA A 175 6.42 -0.60 -5.57
N GLU A 176 7.21 0.42 -5.23
CA GLU A 176 8.53 0.66 -5.81
C GLU A 176 9.48 1.18 -4.74
N LEU A 177 10.72 0.64 -4.71
CA LEU A 177 11.74 0.98 -3.74
C LEU A 177 13.04 1.39 -4.43
N LEU A 178 13.48 2.62 -4.18
CA LEU A 178 14.73 3.18 -4.66
C LEU A 178 15.83 2.96 -3.63
N TYR A 179 17.05 2.64 -4.08
CA TYR A 179 18.20 2.45 -3.22
C TYR A 179 19.51 2.82 -3.93
N PRO A 180 20.56 3.27 -3.21
CA PRO A 180 21.81 3.69 -3.82
C PRO A 180 22.63 2.51 -4.36
N GLU A 181 23.54 2.78 -5.28
CA GLU A 181 24.38 1.77 -5.96
C GLU A 181 25.25 0.96 -5.00
N ASP A 182 25.68 1.58 -3.92
CA ASP A 182 26.55 1.02 -2.88
C ASP A 182 25.82 0.48 -1.66
N PHE A 183 24.50 0.30 -1.76
CA PHE A 183 23.68 -0.19 -0.66
C PHE A 183 24.08 -1.61 -0.24
N THR A 184 24.46 -1.78 1.01
CA THR A 184 24.99 -3.04 1.56
C THR A 184 23.95 -4.01 2.09
N TYR A 185 22.76 -3.51 2.51
CA TYR A 185 21.68 -4.32 3.07
C TYR A 185 20.73 -4.85 2.00
N LEU A 186 21.27 -5.56 1.00
CA LEU A 186 20.50 -6.02 -0.17
C LEU A 186 19.30 -6.90 0.19
N HIS A 187 19.38 -7.68 1.26
CA HIS A 187 18.30 -8.53 1.73
C HIS A 187 17.02 -7.73 2.13
N LEU A 188 17.15 -6.44 2.49
CA LEU A 188 16.01 -5.56 2.75
C LEU A 188 15.26 -5.18 1.47
N VAL A 189 15.95 -5.10 0.34
CA VAL A 189 15.37 -4.67 -0.94
C VAL A 189 15.01 -5.84 -1.86
N GLU A 190 15.62 -7.00 -1.70
CA GLU A 190 15.39 -8.19 -2.52
C GLU A 190 13.92 -8.65 -2.60
N PRO A 191 13.12 -8.61 -1.53
CA PRO A 191 11.73 -9.04 -1.57
C PRO A 191 10.83 -8.20 -2.49
N PHE A 192 11.22 -6.97 -2.80
CA PHE A 192 10.41 -6.05 -3.60
C PHE A 192 10.59 -6.28 -5.11
N LYS A 193 9.47 -6.44 -5.83
CA LYS A 193 9.47 -6.59 -7.28
C LYS A 193 9.87 -5.29 -7.99
N GLY A 194 9.38 -4.16 -7.51
CA GLY A 194 9.62 -2.82 -8.05
C GLY A 194 10.86 -2.15 -7.50
N LYS A 195 11.97 -2.85 -7.33
CA LYS A 195 13.23 -2.27 -6.83
C LYS A 195 14.03 -1.57 -7.92
N ARG A 196 14.61 -0.41 -7.59
CA ARG A 196 15.40 0.41 -8.51
C ARG A 196 16.69 0.89 -7.85
N ARG A 197 17.79 0.58 -8.50
CA ARG A 197 19.11 1.07 -8.14
C ARG A 197 19.29 2.49 -8.69
N ARG A 198 19.78 3.41 -7.84
CA ARG A 198 19.99 4.81 -8.22
C ARG A 198 21.43 5.24 -7.96
N PRO A 199 21.98 6.16 -8.77
CA PRO A 199 23.30 6.71 -8.52
C PRO A 199 23.41 7.36 -7.14
N ILE A 200 24.57 7.22 -6.49
CA ILE A 200 24.79 7.74 -5.14
C ILE A 200 24.63 9.26 -5.03
N TRP A 201 24.96 9.99 -6.08
CA TRP A 201 24.83 11.45 -6.10
C TRP A 201 23.39 11.96 -6.03
N GLU A 202 22.40 11.13 -6.30
CA GLU A 202 20.99 11.49 -6.10
C GLU A 202 20.58 11.53 -4.62
N PHE A 203 21.40 10.99 -3.73
CA PHE A 203 21.20 11.00 -2.27
C PHE A 203 22.03 12.07 -1.56
N GLU A 204 22.53 13.07 -2.27
CA GLU A 204 23.31 14.15 -1.69
C GLU A 204 22.41 15.14 -0.92
N LEU A 205 22.78 15.46 0.33
CA LEU A 205 21.96 16.25 1.24
C LEU A 205 21.68 17.67 0.76
N ASP A 206 22.70 18.39 0.27
CA ASP A 206 22.53 19.78 -0.18
C ASP A 206 21.64 19.87 -1.41
N THR A 207 21.81 18.94 -2.35
CA THR A 207 20.94 18.81 -3.53
C THR A 207 19.51 18.48 -3.12
N ALA A 208 19.32 17.57 -2.17
CA ALA A 208 18.00 17.21 -1.64
C ALA A 208 17.31 18.43 -1.00
N ARG A 209 17.99 19.17 -0.14
CA ARG A 209 17.46 20.40 0.47
C ARG A 209 17.06 21.42 -0.58
N GLN A 210 17.90 21.66 -1.57
CA GLN A 210 17.59 22.60 -2.66
C GLN A 210 16.36 22.15 -3.47
N GLN A 211 16.26 20.89 -3.82
CA GLN A 211 15.13 20.37 -4.59
C GLN A 211 13.82 20.43 -3.82
N LEU A 212 13.84 20.11 -2.53
CA LEU A 212 12.66 20.13 -1.68
C LEU A 212 12.19 21.55 -1.39
N THR A 213 13.08 22.48 -1.09
CA THR A 213 12.74 23.91 -0.91
C THR A 213 12.15 24.52 -2.18
N LEU A 214 12.71 24.16 -3.34
CA LEU A 214 12.15 24.59 -4.64
C LEU A 214 10.77 23.98 -4.90
N GLN A 215 10.57 22.71 -4.54
CA GLN A 215 9.28 22.02 -4.69
C GLN A 215 8.19 22.68 -3.84
N PHE A 216 8.49 23.00 -2.60
CA PHE A 216 7.52 23.56 -1.65
C PHE A 216 7.41 25.10 -1.73
N GLY A 217 8.28 25.76 -2.49
CA GLY A 217 8.30 27.22 -2.63
C GLY A 217 8.70 27.91 -1.31
N THR A 218 9.54 27.27 -0.48
CA THR A 218 9.97 27.76 0.81
C THR A 218 11.45 28.14 0.82
N ARG A 219 11.88 28.91 1.79
CA ARG A 219 13.28 29.30 1.93
C ARG A 219 14.13 28.19 2.56
N ASP A 220 13.54 27.45 3.49
CA ASP A 220 14.15 26.34 4.21
C ASP A 220 13.10 25.27 4.54
N LEU A 221 13.49 24.23 5.23
CA LEU A 221 12.62 23.12 5.61
C LEU A 221 12.24 23.13 7.09
N VAL A 222 12.63 24.17 7.84
CA VAL A 222 12.36 24.28 9.29
C VAL A 222 10.86 24.25 9.59
N GLY A 223 10.05 24.91 8.77
CA GLY A 223 8.60 24.95 8.94
C GLY A 223 7.91 23.58 8.84
N PHE A 224 8.56 22.60 8.22
CA PHE A 224 8.08 21.22 8.13
C PHE A 224 8.61 20.32 9.26
N GLY A 225 9.53 20.82 10.09
CA GLY A 225 10.13 20.04 11.18
C GLY A 225 11.12 18.96 10.73
N VAL A 226 11.58 18.99 9.49
CA VAL A 226 12.43 17.95 8.88
C VAL A 226 13.89 18.35 8.72
N GLU A 227 14.26 19.57 9.07
CA GLU A 227 15.60 20.17 8.82
C GLU A 227 16.77 19.32 9.34
N ASN A 228 16.58 18.63 10.47
CA ASN A 228 17.60 17.83 11.13
C ASN A 228 17.58 16.34 10.74
N ALA A 229 16.62 15.92 9.92
CA ALA A 229 16.49 14.53 9.47
C ALA A 229 17.33 14.31 8.20
N GLU A 230 18.66 14.38 8.34
CA GLU A 230 19.60 14.44 7.21
C GLU A 230 19.53 13.21 6.33
N LEU A 231 19.50 12.01 6.90
CA LEU A 231 19.43 10.76 6.14
C LEU A 231 18.07 10.61 5.46
N GLY A 232 16.99 10.98 6.17
CA GLY A 232 15.65 11.02 5.61
C GLY A 232 15.55 11.99 4.45
N LEU A 233 16.18 13.16 4.54
CA LEU A 233 16.24 14.15 3.47
C LEU A 233 17.01 13.64 2.24
N CYS A 234 18.12 12.91 2.44
CA CYS A 234 18.85 12.27 1.33
C CYS A 234 17.93 11.32 0.54
N ALA A 235 17.20 10.47 1.25
CA ALA A 235 16.22 9.57 0.63
C ALA A 235 15.09 10.35 -0.06
N ALA A 236 14.55 11.39 0.58
CA ALA A 236 13.49 12.24 0.01
C ALA A 236 13.92 12.99 -1.25
N GLY A 237 15.18 13.45 -1.31
CA GLY A 237 15.75 14.09 -2.49
C GLY A 237 15.81 13.16 -3.70
N CYS A 238 16.35 11.96 -3.53
CA CYS A 238 16.36 10.94 -4.57
C CYS A 238 14.95 10.62 -5.06
N LEU A 239 14.01 10.44 -4.13
CA LEU A 239 12.62 10.13 -4.45
C LEU A 239 11.96 11.25 -5.26
N MET A 240 12.13 12.51 -4.85
CA MET A 240 11.58 13.66 -5.56
C MET A 240 12.17 13.80 -6.97
N GLN A 241 13.49 13.62 -7.11
CA GLN A 241 14.16 13.64 -8.42
C GLN A 241 13.58 12.55 -9.34
N TYR A 242 13.46 11.34 -8.84
CA TYR A 242 12.93 10.22 -9.61
C TYR A 242 11.49 10.45 -10.07
N VAL A 243 10.63 10.99 -9.21
CA VAL A 243 9.24 11.29 -9.56
C VAL A 243 9.16 12.40 -10.60
N LYS A 244 9.98 13.45 -10.50
CA LYS A 244 10.06 14.50 -11.53
C LYS A 244 10.53 13.96 -12.88
N ASP A 245 11.52 13.09 -12.88
CA ASP A 245 12.07 12.49 -14.11
C ASP A 245 11.05 11.56 -14.80
N THR A 246 10.24 10.86 -14.01
CA THR A 246 9.24 9.90 -14.52
C THR A 246 7.94 10.57 -14.95
N GLN A 247 7.45 11.54 -14.20
CA GLN A 247 6.19 12.24 -14.50
C GLN A 247 6.37 13.35 -15.55
N ARG A 248 7.52 13.98 -15.62
CA ARG A 248 7.87 15.05 -16.56
C ARG A 248 6.88 16.22 -16.59
N THR A 249 6.23 16.46 -15.48
CA THR A 249 5.25 17.54 -15.27
C THR A 249 5.44 18.18 -13.90
N ALA A 250 4.85 19.33 -13.69
CA ALA A 250 4.78 19.94 -12.37
C ALA A 250 3.97 19.04 -11.40
N LEU A 251 4.32 19.09 -10.14
CA LEU A 251 3.73 18.28 -9.06
C LEU A 251 3.10 19.19 -7.98
N PRO A 252 2.13 20.06 -8.33
CA PRO A 252 1.63 21.08 -7.41
C PRO A 252 0.85 20.51 -6.22
N HIS A 253 0.44 19.26 -6.27
CA HIS A 253 -0.24 18.56 -5.17
C HIS A 253 0.71 18.05 -4.09
N ILE A 254 2.02 17.98 -4.36
CA ILE A 254 3.03 17.62 -3.37
C ILE A 254 3.53 18.92 -2.72
N ARG A 255 2.91 19.29 -1.58
CA ARG A 255 3.06 20.60 -0.95
C ARG A 255 3.76 20.57 0.39
N THR A 256 3.81 19.40 1.02
CA THR A 256 4.33 19.24 2.38
C THR A 256 5.15 17.96 2.48
N ILE A 257 6.05 17.95 3.44
CA ILE A 257 6.78 16.76 3.87
C ILE A 257 6.68 16.66 5.39
N THR A 258 6.48 15.47 5.91
CA THR A 258 6.27 15.25 7.34
C THR A 258 7.31 14.27 7.87
N LEU A 259 7.92 14.60 9.01
CA LEU A 259 8.77 13.67 9.76
C LEU A 259 7.88 12.77 10.63
N ASP A 260 7.97 11.48 10.39
CA ASP A 260 7.34 10.45 11.22
C ASP A 260 8.25 10.14 12.41
N THR A 261 7.90 10.65 13.58
CA THR A 261 8.64 10.45 14.82
C THR A 261 8.00 9.37 15.68
N LYS A 262 8.81 8.53 16.27
CA LYS A 262 8.38 7.41 17.13
C LYS A 262 7.61 7.86 18.38
N ASP A 263 7.84 9.08 18.83
CA ASP A 263 7.26 9.60 20.08
C ASP A 263 5.74 9.78 20.01
N HIS A 264 5.19 9.89 18.81
CA HIS A 264 3.77 10.13 18.59
C HIS A 264 2.95 8.86 18.30
N ALA A 265 3.60 7.73 18.05
CA ALA A 265 2.94 6.48 17.70
C ALA A 265 3.26 5.33 18.66
N VAL A 266 2.34 4.38 18.76
CA VAL A 266 2.61 3.07 19.36
C VAL A 266 3.38 2.23 18.33
N ILE A 267 4.61 1.85 18.66
CA ILE A 267 5.49 1.14 17.75
C ILE A 267 5.07 -0.32 17.65
N LEU A 268 4.92 -0.81 16.45
CA LEU A 268 4.68 -2.21 16.11
C LEU A 268 5.84 -2.70 15.26
N ASP A 269 6.52 -3.76 15.69
CA ASP A 269 7.55 -4.40 14.87
C ASP A 269 6.95 -5.24 13.73
N ALA A 270 7.80 -5.76 12.86
CA ALA A 270 7.39 -6.54 11.72
C ALA A 270 6.65 -7.84 12.12
N ALA A 271 7.13 -8.53 13.15
CA ALA A 271 6.52 -9.74 13.66
C ALA A 271 5.12 -9.46 14.24
N THR A 272 4.97 -8.38 15.00
CA THR A 272 3.69 -7.98 15.60
C THR A 272 2.65 -7.63 14.56
N ARG A 273 2.99 -6.86 13.51
CA ARG A 273 2.06 -6.53 12.42
C ARG A 273 1.53 -7.78 11.72
N ARG A 274 2.42 -8.75 11.46
CA ARG A 274 2.08 -10.03 10.86
C ARG A 274 1.23 -10.88 11.79
N ASN A 275 1.63 -11.02 13.05
CA ASN A 275 0.95 -11.88 14.02
C ASN A 275 -0.45 -11.39 14.42
N LEU A 276 -0.67 -10.08 14.38
CA LEU A 276 -1.98 -9.46 14.64
C LEU A 276 -2.90 -9.40 13.42
N GLU A 277 -2.40 -9.76 12.24
CA GLU A 277 -3.17 -9.79 10.99
C GLU A 277 -4.00 -8.52 10.76
N LEU A 278 -3.35 -7.34 10.85
CA LEU A 278 -4.05 -6.06 10.83
C LEU A 278 -4.78 -5.79 9.51
N THR A 279 -4.06 -5.94 8.38
CA THR A 279 -4.58 -5.68 7.03
C THR A 279 -4.34 -6.82 6.06
N GLN A 280 -3.51 -7.77 6.44
CA GLN A 280 -3.17 -8.95 5.66
C GLN A 280 -3.06 -10.15 6.60
N ASN A 281 -3.65 -11.27 6.22
CA ASN A 281 -3.59 -12.50 6.99
C ASN A 281 -2.26 -13.26 6.74
N LEU A 282 -1.97 -14.27 7.56
CA LEU A 282 -0.74 -15.05 7.48
C LEU A 282 -0.56 -15.80 6.13
N ALA A 283 -1.65 -16.06 5.42
CA ALA A 283 -1.62 -16.66 4.08
C ALA A 283 -1.39 -15.64 2.95
N GLY A 284 -1.27 -14.34 3.29
CA GLY A 284 -1.10 -13.25 2.32
C GLY A 284 -2.41 -12.71 1.72
N GLY A 285 -3.57 -13.19 2.17
CA GLY A 285 -4.90 -12.69 1.82
C GLY A 285 -5.31 -11.48 2.65
N TYR A 286 -6.50 -10.96 2.37
CA TYR A 286 -7.05 -9.77 3.05
C TYR A 286 -8.30 -10.06 3.86
N ASP A 287 -8.85 -11.27 3.71
CA ASP A 287 -9.98 -11.76 4.46
C ASP A 287 -9.55 -12.11 5.89
N ASN A 288 -10.51 -12.04 6.83
CA ASN A 288 -10.29 -12.38 8.24
C ASN A 288 -9.14 -11.59 8.89
N THR A 289 -9.03 -10.33 8.54
CA THR A 289 -8.11 -9.36 9.16
C THR A 289 -8.87 -8.35 9.99
N LEU A 290 -8.19 -7.61 10.87
CA LEU A 290 -8.83 -6.53 11.61
C LEU A 290 -9.46 -5.50 10.68
N ALA A 291 -8.75 -5.12 9.60
CA ALA A 291 -9.26 -4.21 8.60
C ALA A 291 -10.50 -4.75 7.89
N SER A 292 -10.59 -6.06 7.60
CA SER A 292 -11.77 -6.63 6.94
C SER A 292 -13.04 -6.56 7.79
N VAL A 293 -12.89 -6.55 9.11
CA VAL A 293 -14.02 -6.39 10.06
C VAL A 293 -14.42 -4.93 10.20
N LEU A 294 -13.45 -4.03 10.24
CA LEU A 294 -13.69 -2.61 10.53
C LEU A 294 -14.00 -1.76 9.29
N ASP A 295 -13.51 -2.13 8.10
CA ASP A 295 -13.61 -1.29 6.90
C ASP A 295 -14.94 -1.47 6.17
N GLN A 296 -15.91 -0.66 6.55
CA GLN A 296 -17.18 -0.44 5.86
C GLN A 296 -17.30 1.01 5.38
N THR A 297 -16.16 1.67 5.19
CA THR A 297 -16.09 3.07 4.75
C THR A 297 -16.84 3.31 3.44
N ALA A 298 -17.47 4.46 3.34
CA ALA A 298 -18.26 4.88 2.17
C ALA A 298 -17.37 5.20 0.96
N THR A 299 -16.13 5.65 1.21
CA THR A 299 -15.19 6.10 0.17
C THR A 299 -13.88 5.30 0.16
N PRO A 300 -13.24 5.15 -1.02
CA PRO A 300 -11.90 4.55 -1.08
C PRO A 300 -10.84 5.31 -0.28
N MET A 301 -10.92 6.64 -0.22
CA MET A 301 -9.99 7.48 0.54
C MET A 301 -10.14 7.28 2.05
N GLY A 302 -11.35 7.10 2.56
CA GLY A 302 -11.61 6.72 3.95
C GLY A 302 -11.05 5.34 4.29
N SER A 303 -11.21 4.36 3.41
CA SER A 303 -10.62 3.02 3.56
C SER A 303 -9.09 3.06 3.68
N ARG A 304 -8.43 3.85 2.85
CA ARG A 304 -6.97 4.04 2.95
C ARG A 304 -6.56 4.70 4.26
N LEU A 305 -7.30 5.71 4.69
CA LEU A 305 -7.04 6.39 5.96
C LEU A 305 -7.22 5.46 7.18
N LEU A 306 -8.28 4.66 7.22
CA LEU A 306 -8.50 3.67 8.28
C LEU A 306 -7.34 2.69 8.39
N LYS A 307 -6.85 2.15 7.27
CA LYS A 307 -5.71 1.24 7.26
C LYS A 307 -4.42 1.91 7.74
N ARG A 308 -4.20 3.19 7.37
CA ARG A 308 -3.08 3.97 7.92
C ARG A 308 -3.19 4.11 9.44
N TRP A 309 -4.38 4.39 9.98
CA TRP A 309 -4.58 4.47 11.43
C TRP A 309 -4.32 3.14 12.13
N LEU A 310 -4.72 2.01 11.55
CA LEU A 310 -4.44 0.68 12.10
C LEU A 310 -2.94 0.37 12.15
N HIS A 311 -2.19 0.81 11.13
CA HIS A 311 -0.74 0.60 11.08
C HIS A 311 0.08 1.58 11.92
N GLN A 312 -0.53 2.68 12.33
CA GLN A 312 0.11 3.77 13.07
C GLN A 312 -0.81 4.27 14.19
N PRO A 313 -1.06 3.43 15.22
CA PRO A 313 -1.82 3.85 16.40
C PRO A 313 -1.09 5.00 17.10
N ILE A 314 -1.83 5.97 17.62
CA ILE A 314 -1.25 7.19 18.20
C ILE A 314 -1.21 7.15 19.72
N ARG A 315 -0.34 7.97 20.32
CA ARG A 315 -0.18 8.11 21.77
C ARG A 315 -0.82 9.38 22.34
N ASP A 316 -1.12 10.35 21.47
CA ASP A 316 -1.71 11.64 21.87
C ASP A 316 -3.15 11.43 22.36
N GLN A 317 -3.32 11.47 23.68
CA GLN A 317 -4.61 11.27 24.32
C GLN A 317 -5.64 12.35 23.93
N LYS A 318 -5.19 13.56 23.59
CA LYS A 318 -6.10 14.63 23.16
C LYS A 318 -6.71 14.30 21.80
N GLN A 319 -5.88 13.83 20.86
CA GLN A 319 -6.38 13.41 19.55
C GLN A 319 -7.25 12.14 19.66
N LEU A 320 -6.84 11.19 20.49
CA LEU A 320 -7.63 9.97 20.73
C LEU A 320 -9.00 10.29 21.31
N ASN A 321 -9.07 11.12 22.36
CA ASN A 321 -10.35 11.54 22.93
C ASN A 321 -11.18 12.31 21.90
N GLY A 322 -10.59 13.18 21.08
CA GLY A 322 -11.31 13.88 20.02
C GLY A 322 -11.96 12.93 19.00
N ARG A 323 -11.30 11.82 18.65
CA ARG A 323 -11.87 10.76 17.78
C ARG A 323 -12.98 10.01 18.51
N LEU A 324 -12.76 9.60 19.76
CA LEU A 324 -13.73 8.89 20.57
C LEU A 324 -15.00 9.71 20.82
N ASP A 325 -14.85 10.99 21.10
CA ASP A 325 -15.97 11.92 21.28
C ASP A 325 -16.78 12.09 19.99
N ALA A 326 -16.12 12.15 18.85
CA ALA A 326 -16.79 12.23 17.55
C ALA A 326 -17.55 10.95 17.21
N ILE A 327 -16.95 9.78 17.45
CA ILE A 327 -17.59 8.48 17.25
C ILE A 327 -18.83 8.35 18.16
N GLU A 328 -18.71 8.73 19.43
CA GLU A 328 -19.82 8.71 20.37
C GLU A 328 -20.96 9.64 19.93
N ALA A 329 -20.64 10.88 19.51
CA ALA A 329 -21.61 11.84 19.03
C ALA A 329 -22.37 11.31 17.78
N PHE A 330 -21.68 10.72 16.83
CA PHE A 330 -22.31 10.06 15.68
C PHE A 330 -23.18 8.87 16.07
N LYS A 331 -22.69 8.04 16.98
CA LYS A 331 -23.43 6.87 17.46
C LYS A 331 -24.71 7.26 18.21
N ASP A 332 -24.61 8.19 19.15
CA ASP A 332 -25.74 8.63 19.99
C ASP A 332 -26.82 9.38 19.20
N SER A 333 -26.41 10.18 18.20
CA SER A 333 -27.36 10.86 17.29
C SER A 333 -27.95 9.95 16.22
N GLY A 334 -27.32 8.81 15.91
CA GLY A 334 -27.67 7.97 14.78
C GLY A 334 -27.33 8.57 13.40
N MET A 335 -26.73 9.77 13.33
CA MET A 335 -26.43 10.50 12.10
C MET A 335 -25.38 9.82 11.24
N PHE A 336 -24.64 8.85 11.75
CA PHE A 336 -23.67 8.11 10.95
C PHE A 336 -24.28 7.43 9.71
N VAL A 337 -25.56 7.07 9.74
CA VAL A 337 -26.26 6.46 8.59
C VAL A 337 -26.42 7.47 7.45
N ASP A 338 -26.95 8.65 7.77
CA ASP A 338 -27.24 9.70 6.78
C ASP A 338 -25.95 10.31 6.24
N VAL A 339 -24.99 10.61 7.11
CA VAL A 339 -23.67 11.11 6.71
C VAL A 339 -22.95 10.11 5.81
N ALA A 340 -22.95 8.82 6.13
CA ALA A 340 -22.37 7.79 5.26
C ALA A 340 -23.11 7.71 3.91
N GLY A 341 -24.42 7.94 3.90
CA GLY A 341 -25.24 8.03 2.68
C GLY A 341 -24.73 9.10 1.74
N VAL A 342 -24.50 10.31 2.24
CA VAL A 342 -23.95 11.43 1.48
C VAL A 342 -22.50 11.19 1.06
N LEU A 343 -21.67 10.66 1.96
CA LEU A 343 -20.25 10.39 1.66
C LEU A 343 -20.04 9.40 0.50
N ARG A 344 -20.98 8.50 0.22
CA ARG A 344 -20.92 7.61 -0.96
C ARG A 344 -20.87 8.36 -2.28
N HIS A 345 -21.37 9.58 -2.34
CA HIS A 345 -21.36 10.44 -3.51
C HIS A 345 -20.06 11.23 -3.69
N MET A 346 -19.19 11.28 -2.68
CA MET A 346 -17.90 12.00 -2.73
C MET A 346 -16.85 11.32 -3.62
N GLY A 347 -16.94 10.01 -3.81
CA GLY A 347 -15.99 9.25 -4.61
C GLY A 347 -14.56 9.29 -4.04
N ASP A 348 -13.57 9.19 -4.92
CA ASP A 348 -12.14 9.27 -4.56
C ASP A 348 -11.56 10.63 -4.91
N LEU A 349 -12.00 11.66 -4.19
CA LEU A 349 -11.60 13.04 -4.44
C LEU A 349 -10.07 13.22 -4.29
N GLU A 350 -9.44 12.53 -3.36
CA GLU A 350 -7.98 12.56 -3.15
C GLU A 350 -7.23 12.22 -4.44
N ARG A 351 -7.58 11.12 -5.10
CA ARG A 351 -6.95 10.69 -6.35
C ARG A 351 -7.36 11.52 -7.57
N ILE A 352 -8.58 12.02 -7.59
CA ILE A 352 -9.04 12.96 -8.64
C ILE A 352 -8.20 14.22 -8.61
N LEU A 353 -7.94 14.80 -7.45
CA LEU A 353 -7.13 16.00 -7.29
C LEU A 353 -5.67 15.80 -7.73
N ALA A 354 -5.10 14.65 -7.46
CA ALA A 354 -3.75 14.31 -7.95
C ALA A 354 -3.72 14.24 -9.48
N ARG A 355 -4.72 13.60 -10.10
CA ARG A 355 -4.83 13.56 -11.58
C ARG A 355 -5.08 14.94 -12.18
N LEU A 356 -5.86 15.79 -11.51
CA LEU A 356 -6.01 17.19 -11.89
C LEU A 356 -4.67 17.92 -11.88
N ALA A 357 -3.92 17.78 -10.78
CA ALA A 357 -2.60 18.39 -10.63
C ALA A 357 -1.59 17.91 -11.68
N LEU A 358 -1.63 16.62 -12.03
CA LEU A 358 -0.82 16.00 -13.08
C LEU A 358 -1.34 16.26 -14.50
N ARG A 359 -2.43 17.02 -14.67
CA ARG A 359 -3.11 17.28 -15.94
C ARG A 359 -3.52 15.98 -16.69
N SER A 360 -3.76 14.93 -15.96
CA SER A 360 -4.18 13.62 -16.47
C SER A 360 -5.62 13.25 -16.10
N ALA A 361 -6.35 14.16 -15.44
CA ALA A 361 -7.75 13.97 -15.09
C ALA A 361 -8.62 13.80 -16.35
N ARG A 362 -9.54 12.87 -16.29
CA ARG A 362 -10.48 12.55 -17.36
C ARG A 362 -11.81 13.31 -17.18
N PRO A 363 -12.62 13.44 -18.22
CA PRO A 363 -13.92 14.09 -18.08
C PRO A 363 -14.78 13.55 -16.94
N ARG A 364 -14.81 12.25 -16.76
CA ARG A 364 -15.55 11.61 -15.66
C ARG A 364 -14.98 11.90 -14.27
N ASP A 365 -13.68 12.19 -14.15
CA ASP A 365 -13.08 12.61 -12.88
C ASP A 365 -13.64 13.96 -12.42
N LEU A 366 -13.69 14.93 -13.34
CA LEU A 366 -14.25 16.24 -13.02
C LEU A 366 -15.78 16.20 -12.84
N ALA A 367 -16.49 15.31 -13.54
CA ALA A 367 -17.91 15.07 -13.29
C ALA A 367 -18.16 14.50 -11.88
N ARG A 368 -17.34 13.54 -11.43
CA ARG A 368 -17.37 13.02 -10.05
C ARG A 368 -17.05 14.11 -9.03
N MET A 369 -16.05 14.94 -9.31
CA MET A 369 -15.70 16.08 -8.47
C MET A 369 -16.85 17.07 -8.36
N ARG A 370 -17.54 17.40 -9.47
CA ARG A 370 -18.77 18.18 -9.47
C ARG A 370 -19.83 17.56 -8.56
N THR A 371 -20.11 16.27 -8.73
CA THR A 371 -21.07 15.55 -7.89
C THR A 371 -20.72 15.66 -6.41
N ALA A 372 -19.45 15.46 -6.06
CA ALA A 372 -19.00 15.65 -4.68
C ALA A 372 -19.31 17.05 -4.15
N MET A 373 -19.04 18.11 -4.94
CA MET A 373 -19.34 19.48 -4.55
C MET A 373 -20.83 19.76 -4.39
N GLN A 374 -21.66 19.15 -5.22
CA GLN A 374 -23.12 19.27 -5.12
C GLN A 374 -23.70 18.72 -3.82
N TYR A 375 -23.04 17.71 -3.22
CA TYR A 375 -23.45 17.11 -1.94
C TYR A 375 -22.82 17.75 -0.71
N LEU A 376 -21.84 18.65 -0.85
CA LEU A 376 -21.24 19.34 0.30
C LEU A 376 -22.23 20.19 1.12
N PRO A 377 -23.21 20.91 0.53
CA PRO A 377 -24.24 21.62 1.30
C PRO A 377 -25.06 20.68 2.19
N GLU A 378 -25.54 19.57 1.64
CA GLU A 378 -26.30 18.56 2.40
C GLU A 378 -25.45 17.95 3.52
N LEU A 379 -24.19 17.66 3.25
CA LEU A 379 -23.25 17.19 4.28
C LEU A 379 -23.10 18.22 5.39
N ALA A 380 -22.93 19.50 5.05
CA ALA A 380 -22.78 20.58 6.04
C ALA A 380 -24.01 20.72 6.95
N GLU A 381 -25.23 20.57 6.38
CA GLU A 381 -26.49 20.58 7.17
C GLU A 381 -26.51 19.40 8.14
N LEU A 382 -26.20 18.17 7.71
CA LEU A 382 -26.18 16.99 8.56
C LEU A 382 -25.13 17.10 9.68
N LEU A 383 -23.92 17.61 9.38
CA LEU A 383 -22.87 17.79 10.37
C LEU A 383 -23.20 18.87 11.40
N ALA A 384 -24.00 19.88 11.04
CA ALA A 384 -24.47 20.92 11.97
C ALA A 384 -25.41 20.35 13.05
N GLU A 385 -26.08 19.22 12.78
CA GLU A 385 -26.95 18.55 13.75
C GLU A 385 -26.15 17.75 14.81
N VAL A 386 -24.82 17.58 14.60
CA VAL A 386 -23.92 16.87 15.52
C VAL A 386 -22.86 17.85 16.06
N PRO A 387 -23.20 18.68 17.07
CA PRO A 387 -22.33 19.73 17.58
C PRO A 387 -21.20 19.15 18.46
N GLN A 388 -20.17 18.62 17.84
CA GLN A 388 -18.96 18.10 18.50
C GLN A 388 -17.72 18.77 17.90
N ALA A 389 -16.73 19.14 18.72
CA ALA A 389 -15.60 19.98 18.35
C ALA A 389 -14.85 19.45 17.11
N ARG A 390 -14.47 18.16 17.10
CA ARG A 390 -13.74 17.58 15.98
C ARG A 390 -14.57 17.53 14.69
N ILE A 391 -15.85 17.21 14.80
CA ILE A 391 -16.78 17.19 13.66
C ILE A 391 -16.94 18.61 13.10
N SER A 392 -17.07 19.62 13.95
CA SER A 392 -17.18 21.02 13.54
C SER A 392 -15.89 21.51 12.84
N ASP A 393 -14.72 21.12 13.34
CA ASP A 393 -13.43 21.43 12.71
C ASP A 393 -13.37 20.84 11.30
N LEU A 394 -13.74 19.57 11.15
CA LEU A 394 -13.74 18.87 9.86
C LEU A 394 -14.77 19.48 8.89
N ALA A 395 -15.95 19.84 9.39
CA ALA A 395 -16.99 20.51 8.61
C ALA A 395 -16.51 21.86 8.02
N THR A 396 -15.62 22.56 8.72
CA THR A 396 -15.03 23.82 8.23
C THR A 396 -14.20 23.60 6.96
N TYR A 397 -13.44 22.51 6.90
CA TYR A 397 -12.65 22.16 5.71
C TYR A 397 -13.50 21.55 4.59
N ALA A 398 -14.57 20.85 4.94
CA ALA A 398 -15.53 20.26 4.00
C ALA A 398 -16.71 21.22 3.69
N ALA A 399 -16.52 22.52 3.86
CA ALA A 399 -17.53 23.52 3.57
C ALA A 399 -17.93 23.55 2.09
N PRO A 400 -19.15 23.98 1.75
CA PRO A 400 -19.60 24.16 0.36
C PRO A 400 -18.66 25.05 -0.45
N MET A 401 -18.48 24.72 -1.73
CA MET A 401 -17.60 25.41 -2.68
C MET A 401 -18.41 25.84 -3.91
N ASP A 402 -19.35 26.75 -3.70
CA ASP A 402 -20.38 27.12 -4.67
C ASP A 402 -19.79 27.61 -6.01
N GLU A 403 -18.76 28.47 -5.98
CA GLU A 403 -18.11 28.99 -7.19
C GLU A 403 -17.48 27.88 -8.04
N LEU A 404 -16.84 26.89 -7.43
CA LEU A 404 -16.24 25.76 -8.14
C LEU A 404 -17.29 24.79 -8.64
N CYS A 405 -18.37 24.58 -7.87
CA CYS A 405 -19.49 23.77 -8.27
C CYS A 405 -20.17 24.35 -9.51
N GLU A 406 -20.51 25.66 -9.49
CA GLU A 406 -21.09 26.37 -10.62
C GLU A 406 -20.19 26.36 -11.85
N LEU A 407 -18.86 26.50 -11.67
CA LEU A 407 -17.90 26.40 -12.77
C LEU A 407 -17.97 25.02 -13.44
N LEU A 408 -17.96 23.94 -12.66
CA LEU A 408 -18.01 22.58 -13.20
C LEU A 408 -19.39 22.24 -13.80
N GLU A 409 -20.47 22.75 -13.25
CA GLU A 409 -21.82 22.59 -13.80
C GLU A 409 -21.97 23.27 -15.17
N ARG A 410 -21.43 24.48 -15.29
CA ARG A 410 -21.41 25.21 -16.54
C ARG A 410 -20.50 24.59 -17.59
N ALA A 411 -19.35 24.02 -17.15
CA ALA A 411 -18.30 23.56 -18.04
C ALA A 411 -18.55 22.16 -18.62
N ILE A 412 -19.13 21.24 -17.84
CA ILE A 412 -19.12 19.82 -18.17
C ILE A 412 -20.55 19.29 -18.27
N ILE A 413 -20.83 18.52 -19.32
CA ILE A 413 -22.13 17.83 -19.47
C ILE A 413 -22.34 16.83 -18.34
N GLU A 414 -23.59 16.44 -18.11
CA GLU A 414 -23.95 15.53 -17.01
C GLU A 414 -23.24 14.18 -17.09
N ASN A 415 -23.21 13.56 -18.27
CA ASN A 415 -22.59 12.26 -18.51
C ASN A 415 -21.50 12.37 -19.58
N PRO A 416 -20.30 12.84 -19.26
CA PRO A 416 -19.26 13.05 -20.25
C PRO A 416 -18.67 11.73 -20.79
N PRO A 417 -18.14 11.73 -22.02
CA PRO A 417 -17.39 10.62 -22.56
C PRO A 417 -16.16 10.30 -21.69
N VAL A 418 -15.58 9.13 -21.92
CA VAL A 418 -14.43 8.67 -21.12
C VAL A 418 -13.19 9.54 -21.33
N ILE A 419 -12.98 9.99 -22.57
CA ILE A 419 -11.79 10.77 -22.96
C ILE A 419 -12.19 12.01 -23.73
N ILE A 420 -11.46 13.11 -23.52
CA ILE A 420 -11.68 14.41 -24.21
C ILE A 420 -11.56 14.29 -25.74
N ARG A 421 -10.83 13.30 -26.24
CA ARG A 421 -10.59 13.06 -27.65
C ARG A 421 -11.85 12.69 -28.43
N ASP A 422 -12.85 12.12 -27.75
CA ASP A 422 -14.12 11.74 -28.36
C ASP A 422 -14.99 12.98 -28.66
N GLY A 423 -14.68 14.12 -28.03
CA GLY A 423 -15.44 15.36 -28.12
C GLY A 423 -16.75 15.31 -27.34
N GLY A 424 -17.44 16.43 -27.25
CA GLY A 424 -18.73 16.52 -26.58
C GLY A 424 -18.67 16.45 -25.06
N VAL A 425 -17.55 16.87 -24.45
CA VAL A 425 -17.32 16.92 -23.00
C VAL A 425 -17.86 18.22 -22.40
N LEU A 426 -17.56 19.35 -23.05
CA LEU A 426 -18.01 20.65 -22.56
C LEU A 426 -19.47 20.90 -22.83
N ALA A 427 -20.14 21.51 -21.86
CA ALA A 427 -21.59 21.76 -21.96
C ALA A 427 -21.92 22.83 -23.02
N PRO A 428 -23.07 22.73 -23.69
CA PRO A 428 -23.60 23.82 -24.51
C PRO A 428 -23.75 25.12 -23.70
N GLY A 429 -23.37 26.25 -24.29
CA GLY A 429 -23.36 27.54 -23.60
C GLY A 429 -22.12 27.88 -22.81
N TYR A 430 -21.17 26.93 -22.66
CA TYR A 430 -19.90 27.21 -21.97
C TYR A 430 -18.98 28.15 -22.77
N ASN A 431 -18.95 27.96 -24.13
CA ASN A 431 -18.19 28.80 -25.01
C ASN A 431 -18.89 28.99 -26.34
N ALA A 432 -19.21 30.24 -26.69
CA ALA A 432 -20.01 30.56 -27.89
C ALA A 432 -19.31 30.12 -29.19
N GLU A 433 -18.00 30.24 -29.31
CA GLU A 433 -17.27 29.80 -30.51
C GLU A 433 -17.30 28.27 -30.65
N LEU A 434 -17.23 27.53 -29.56
CA LEU A 434 -17.36 26.07 -29.59
C LEU A 434 -18.73 25.63 -30.05
N ASP A 435 -19.77 26.30 -29.56
CA ASP A 435 -21.14 26.02 -29.94
C ASP A 435 -21.37 26.31 -31.42
N GLU A 436 -20.83 27.43 -31.94
CA GLU A 436 -20.90 27.76 -33.37
C GLU A 436 -20.27 26.65 -34.23
N TRP A 437 -19.07 26.14 -33.85
CA TRP A 437 -18.43 25.05 -34.60
C TRP A 437 -19.21 23.74 -34.52
N ARG A 438 -19.84 23.44 -33.39
CA ARG A 438 -20.70 22.28 -33.21
C ARG A 438 -21.96 22.37 -34.04
N ASP A 439 -22.63 23.49 -34.03
CA ASP A 439 -23.83 23.75 -34.80
C ASP A 439 -23.57 23.62 -36.31
N LEU A 440 -22.43 24.13 -36.78
CA LEU A 440 -21.98 23.95 -38.18
C LEU A 440 -21.68 22.48 -38.51
N ALA A 441 -21.18 21.71 -37.55
CA ALA A 441 -20.90 20.28 -37.72
C ALA A 441 -22.19 19.42 -37.70
N ASP A 442 -23.16 19.76 -36.87
CA ASP A 442 -24.44 19.05 -36.71
C ASP A 442 -25.47 19.46 -37.76
N GLY A 443 -25.46 20.71 -38.18
CA GLY A 443 -26.24 21.22 -39.30
C GLY A 443 -25.97 20.49 -40.65
N ALA A 444 -24.84 19.80 -40.70
CA ALA A 444 -24.47 18.93 -41.78
C ALA A 444 -25.44 17.76 -42.02
N THR A 445 -25.95 17.15 -41.00
CA THR A 445 -26.86 16.00 -41.10
C THR A 445 -28.20 16.45 -41.73
N LYS A 446 -28.71 17.59 -41.30
CA LYS A 446 -29.93 18.17 -41.85
C LYS A 446 -29.78 18.55 -43.32
N PHE A 447 -28.66 19.15 -43.70
CA PHE A 447 -28.35 19.47 -45.09
C PHE A 447 -28.30 18.21 -45.97
N LEU A 448 -27.74 17.11 -45.48
CA LEU A 448 -27.66 15.84 -46.21
C LEU A 448 -29.03 15.22 -46.44
N GLU A 449 -29.94 15.30 -45.44
CA GLU A 449 -31.33 14.85 -45.56
C GLU A 449 -32.12 15.72 -46.55
N GLU A 450 -31.93 17.04 -46.47
CA GLU A 450 -32.53 18.00 -47.40
C GLU A 450 -32.00 17.82 -48.84
N LEU A 451 -30.68 17.60 -48.98
CA LEU A 451 -30.06 17.30 -50.26
C LEU A 451 -30.55 15.98 -50.84
N GLU A 452 -30.66 14.93 -50.04
CA GLU A 452 -31.18 13.62 -50.45
C GLU A 452 -32.63 13.75 -50.95
N ALA A 453 -33.46 14.43 -50.19
CA ALA A 453 -34.84 14.69 -50.59
C ALA A 453 -34.96 15.51 -51.87
N SER A 454 -34.21 16.61 -51.96
CA SER A 454 -34.18 17.52 -53.09
C SER A 454 -33.68 16.85 -54.41
N GLU A 455 -32.57 16.11 -54.30
CA GLU A 455 -31.95 15.43 -55.45
C GLU A 455 -32.77 14.21 -55.87
N ARG A 456 -33.44 13.54 -54.92
CA ARG A 456 -34.41 12.46 -55.24
C ARG A 456 -35.63 12.97 -56.04
N GLU A 457 -36.22 14.08 -55.63
CA GLU A 457 -37.31 14.70 -56.25
C GLU A 457 -36.97 15.32 -57.63
N ARG A 458 -35.82 16.03 -57.68
CA ARG A 458 -35.36 16.71 -58.89
C ARG A 458 -35.03 15.78 -60.05
N HIS A 459 -34.57 14.55 -59.74
CA HIS A 459 -34.11 13.62 -60.76
C HIS A 459 -34.95 12.36 -60.87
N ASP A 460 -36.01 12.27 -60.11
CA ASP A 460 -36.95 11.13 -60.09
C ASP A 460 -36.24 9.78 -59.82
N ILE A 461 -35.32 9.81 -58.85
CA ILE A 461 -34.50 8.65 -58.48
C ILE A 461 -34.87 8.18 -57.07
N ASP A 462 -35.85 7.31 -56.95
CA ASP A 462 -36.30 6.78 -55.63
C ASP A 462 -35.21 6.09 -54.81
N SER A 463 -34.26 5.45 -55.46
CA SER A 463 -33.18 4.70 -54.79
C SER A 463 -32.00 5.57 -54.37
N LEU A 464 -32.04 6.89 -54.61
CA LEU A 464 -30.99 7.81 -54.26
C LEU A 464 -30.87 7.91 -52.71
N LYS A 465 -29.67 7.69 -52.24
CA LYS A 465 -29.33 7.86 -50.80
C LYS A 465 -28.02 8.63 -50.66
N VAL A 466 -27.97 9.57 -49.75
CA VAL A 466 -26.72 10.21 -49.35
C VAL A 466 -26.13 9.44 -48.15
N GLY A 467 -24.85 9.10 -48.21
CA GLY A 467 -24.16 8.36 -47.16
C GLY A 467 -22.73 8.82 -46.97
N PHE A 468 -22.13 8.37 -45.86
CA PHE A 468 -20.74 8.63 -45.52
C PHE A 468 -19.93 7.33 -45.40
N ASN A 469 -18.71 7.36 -45.87
CA ASN A 469 -17.75 6.28 -45.69
C ASN A 469 -16.39 6.86 -45.29
N GLN A 470 -15.75 6.30 -44.24
CA GLN A 470 -14.47 6.81 -43.72
C GLN A 470 -13.33 6.85 -44.76
N VAL A 471 -13.37 5.98 -45.76
CA VAL A 471 -12.34 5.90 -46.81
C VAL A 471 -12.60 6.84 -47.98
N HIS A 472 -13.89 7.04 -48.32
CA HIS A 472 -14.31 7.75 -49.54
C HIS A 472 -15.07 9.06 -49.32
N GLY A 473 -15.32 9.41 -48.04
CA GLY A 473 -16.09 10.61 -47.68
C GLY A 473 -17.59 10.47 -47.92
N PHE A 474 -18.26 11.59 -48.13
CA PHE A 474 -19.69 11.63 -48.48
C PHE A 474 -19.92 11.21 -49.96
N PHE A 475 -21.00 10.49 -50.18
CA PHE A 475 -21.36 10.01 -51.49
C PHE A 475 -22.86 9.97 -51.67
N ILE A 476 -23.34 10.11 -52.94
CA ILE A 476 -24.68 9.78 -53.37
C ILE A 476 -24.65 8.36 -53.91
N GLN A 477 -25.51 7.48 -53.36
CA GLN A 477 -25.62 6.10 -53.82
C GLN A 477 -26.91 5.93 -54.57
N VAL A 478 -26.86 5.38 -55.77
CA VAL A 478 -28.01 5.08 -56.64
C VAL A 478 -27.97 3.61 -57.02
N SER A 479 -29.11 2.93 -57.02
CA SER A 479 -29.19 1.55 -57.47
C SER A 479 -28.83 1.42 -58.96
N ARG A 480 -28.25 0.28 -59.37
CA ARG A 480 -27.89 0.02 -60.77
C ARG A 480 -29.07 0.13 -61.74
N GLY A 481 -30.25 -0.20 -61.28
CA GLY A 481 -31.47 -0.12 -62.07
C GLY A 481 -31.81 1.30 -62.48
N GLN A 482 -31.48 2.28 -61.70
CA GLN A 482 -31.75 3.71 -61.89
C GLN A 482 -30.48 4.54 -62.27
N SER A 483 -29.29 3.90 -62.43
CA SER A 483 -28.08 4.61 -62.76
C SER A 483 -28.13 5.38 -64.12
N HIS A 484 -29.02 5.00 -65.00
CA HIS A 484 -29.23 5.70 -66.27
C HIS A 484 -29.92 7.06 -66.07
N LEU A 485 -30.58 7.29 -64.95
CA LEU A 485 -31.24 8.56 -64.61
C LEU A 485 -30.30 9.57 -63.98
N VAL A 486 -29.08 9.14 -63.66
CA VAL A 486 -28.10 9.98 -62.99
C VAL A 486 -27.63 11.10 -63.94
N PRO A 487 -27.64 12.36 -63.48
CA PRO A 487 -27.19 13.51 -64.29
C PRO A 487 -25.74 13.44 -64.66
N SER A 488 -25.40 14.09 -65.81
CA SER A 488 -24.05 14.12 -66.34
C SER A 488 -22.98 14.83 -65.42
N HIS A 489 -23.45 15.69 -64.51
CA HIS A 489 -22.60 16.40 -63.57
C HIS A 489 -22.21 15.58 -62.33
N TYR A 490 -22.85 14.43 -62.13
CA TYR A 490 -22.48 13.49 -61.09
C TYR A 490 -21.20 12.75 -61.48
N VAL A 491 -20.20 12.84 -60.65
CA VAL A 491 -18.92 12.17 -60.88
C VAL A 491 -18.90 10.82 -60.17
N ARG A 492 -18.84 9.74 -60.94
CA ARG A 492 -18.82 8.38 -60.39
C ARG A 492 -17.53 8.11 -59.68
N ARG A 493 -17.58 7.73 -58.40
CA ARG A 493 -16.47 7.40 -57.51
C ARG A 493 -16.25 5.90 -57.37
N GLN A 494 -17.34 5.11 -57.25
CA GLN A 494 -17.23 3.70 -56.96
C GLN A 494 -18.44 2.93 -57.58
N THR A 495 -18.12 1.76 -58.11
CA THR A 495 -19.14 0.81 -58.59
C THR A 495 -19.22 -0.37 -57.66
N LEU A 496 -20.38 -0.62 -57.06
CA LEU A 496 -20.70 -1.75 -56.21
C LEU A 496 -21.50 -2.81 -56.97
N LYS A 497 -21.71 -4.00 -56.41
CA LYS A 497 -22.44 -5.09 -57.03
C LYS A 497 -23.87 -4.68 -57.45
N ASN A 498 -24.59 -3.91 -56.60
CA ASN A 498 -25.99 -3.54 -56.80
C ASN A 498 -26.23 -2.03 -56.83
N ALA A 499 -25.19 -1.18 -56.73
CA ALA A 499 -25.33 0.25 -56.68
C ALA A 499 -24.09 0.94 -57.25
N GLU A 500 -24.22 2.21 -57.59
CA GLU A 500 -23.11 3.09 -57.96
C GLU A 500 -23.06 4.27 -57.01
N ARG A 501 -21.84 4.77 -56.71
CA ARG A 501 -21.63 5.89 -55.81
C ARG A 501 -21.04 7.06 -56.58
N TYR A 502 -21.64 8.22 -56.39
CA TYR A 502 -21.32 9.46 -57.06
C TYR A 502 -21.00 10.55 -56.07
N ILE A 503 -20.32 11.60 -56.54
CA ILE A 503 -20.07 12.82 -55.82
C ILE A 503 -20.50 14.00 -56.70
N ILE A 504 -21.04 15.07 -56.05
CA ILE A 504 -21.36 16.35 -56.66
C ILE A 504 -20.55 17.45 -55.99
N PRO A 505 -20.29 18.60 -56.68
CA PRO A 505 -19.52 19.70 -56.11
C PRO A 505 -20.07 20.21 -54.78
N GLU A 506 -21.39 20.38 -54.69
CA GLU A 506 -22.06 20.85 -53.46
C GLU A 506 -21.82 19.94 -52.27
N LEU A 507 -21.86 18.63 -52.51
CA LEU A 507 -21.58 17.63 -51.47
C LEU A 507 -20.11 17.66 -51.00
N LYS A 508 -19.20 17.94 -51.93
CA LYS A 508 -17.77 18.06 -51.62
C LYS A 508 -17.43 19.32 -50.83
N GLU A 509 -18.00 20.47 -51.22
CA GLU A 509 -17.87 21.71 -50.47
C GLU A 509 -18.42 21.59 -49.05
N HIS A 510 -19.54 20.90 -48.91
CA HIS A 510 -20.17 20.63 -47.64
C HIS A 510 -19.32 19.69 -46.78
N GLU A 511 -18.73 18.63 -47.38
CA GLU A 511 -17.79 17.72 -46.72
C GLU A 511 -16.59 18.48 -46.13
N ASP A 512 -15.98 19.35 -46.94
CA ASP A 512 -14.82 20.13 -46.51
C ASP A 512 -15.18 21.09 -45.36
N LYS A 513 -16.36 21.70 -45.36
CA LYS A 513 -16.85 22.55 -44.27
C LYS A 513 -17.11 21.75 -42.99
N VAL A 514 -17.75 20.59 -43.09
CA VAL A 514 -18.12 19.74 -41.94
C VAL A 514 -16.88 19.15 -41.27
N LEU A 515 -15.99 18.55 -42.05
CA LEU A 515 -14.77 17.96 -41.56
C LEU A 515 -13.88 19.00 -40.86
N ASN A 516 -13.82 20.21 -41.44
CA ASN A 516 -13.07 21.33 -40.87
C ASN A 516 -13.70 21.83 -39.55
N SER A 517 -15.05 21.93 -39.49
CA SER A 517 -15.79 22.33 -38.31
C SER A 517 -15.65 21.34 -37.15
N LYS A 518 -15.78 20.04 -37.42
CA LYS A 518 -15.52 18.98 -36.41
C LYS A 518 -14.10 19.03 -35.85
N SER A 519 -13.13 19.19 -36.73
CA SER A 519 -11.73 19.27 -36.33
C SER A 519 -11.45 20.52 -35.48
N LYS A 520 -12.02 21.68 -35.87
CA LYS A 520 -11.91 22.93 -35.12
C LYS A 520 -12.62 22.86 -33.76
N ALA A 521 -13.84 22.32 -33.73
CA ALA A 521 -14.59 22.10 -32.50
C ALA A 521 -13.78 21.27 -31.51
N LEU A 522 -13.21 20.14 -31.96
CA LEU A 522 -12.42 19.26 -31.10
C LEU A 522 -11.12 19.93 -30.63
N ALA A 523 -10.44 20.67 -31.48
CA ALA A 523 -9.22 21.40 -31.13
C ALA A 523 -9.48 22.48 -30.07
N LEU A 524 -10.60 23.25 -30.28
CA LEU A 524 -11.02 24.28 -29.33
C LEU A 524 -11.47 23.65 -27.99
N GLU A 525 -12.22 22.55 -28.05
CA GLU A 525 -12.67 21.85 -26.86
C GLU A 525 -11.51 21.34 -25.99
N LYS A 526 -10.45 20.81 -26.63
CA LYS A 526 -9.22 20.42 -25.93
C LYS A 526 -8.52 21.61 -25.27
N LYS A 527 -8.44 22.74 -25.96
CA LYS A 527 -7.87 23.96 -25.41
C LYS A 527 -8.64 24.45 -24.19
N LEU A 528 -9.95 24.54 -24.29
CA LEU A 528 -10.84 24.93 -23.20
C LEU A 528 -10.79 23.95 -22.00
N TRP A 529 -10.57 22.67 -22.27
CA TRP A 529 -10.37 21.65 -21.25
C TRP A 529 -9.08 21.89 -20.46
N GLU A 530 -7.98 22.25 -21.12
CA GLU A 530 -6.74 22.64 -20.41
C GLU A 530 -6.90 23.96 -19.63
N GLU A 531 -7.62 24.92 -20.17
CA GLU A 531 -7.93 26.18 -19.50
C GLU A 531 -8.79 25.94 -18.24
N LEU A 532 -9.66 24.93 -18.24
CA LEU A 532 -10.45 24.54 -17.07
C LEU A 532 -9.54 24.05 -15.93
N PHE A 533 -8.47 23.30 -16.23
CA PHE A 533 -7.47 22.92 -15.22
C PHE A 533 -6.78 24.15 -14.63
N ASP A 534 -6.44 25.14 -15.46
CA ASP A 534 -5.83 26.38 -14.98
C ASP A 534 -6.74 27.18 -14.05
N GLN A 535 -8.07 27.05 -14.20
CA GLN A 535 -9.05 27.67 -13.30
C GLN A 535 -9.21 26.91 -12.00
N LEU A 536 -9.04 25.58 -11.98
CA LEU A 536 -9.19 24.72 -10.80
C LEU A 536 -7.93 24.63 -9.93
N LEU A 537 -6.74 24.66 -10.53
CA LEU A 537 -5.46 24.49 -9.83
C LEU A 537 -5.18 25.52 -8.72
N PRO A 538 -5.59 26.79 -8.81
CA PRO A 538 -5.41 27.73 -7.70
C PRO A 538 -6.15 27.32 -6.42
N HIS A 539 -7.20 26.52 -6.53
CA HIS A 539 -8.01 26.03 -5.41
C HIS A 539 -7.55 24.66 -4.88
N LEU A 540 -6.44 24.12 -5.41
CA LEU A 540 -5.98 22.75 -5.11
C LEU A 540 -5.78 22.52 -3.61
N GLU A 541 -5.24 23.51 -2.87
CA GLU A 541 -5.02 23.39 -1.43
C GLU A 541 -6.33 23.23 -0.66
N GLN A 542 -7.30 24.09 -0.94
CA GLN A 542 -8.62 24.02 -0.34
C GLN A 542 -9.28 22.67 -0.62
N LEU A 543 -9.19 22.19 -1.84
CA LEU A 543 -9.73 20.91 -2.28
C LEU A 543 -9.04 19.73 -1.60
N GLN A 544 -7.71 19.78 -1.42
CA GLN A 544 -6.96 18.73 -0.69
C GLN A 544 -7.34 18.71 0.80
N ASN A 545 -7.51 19.86 1.42
CA ASN A 545 -7.96 19.96 2.81
C ASN A 545 -9.38 19.37 2.97
N ALA A 546 -10.28 19.68 2.03
CA ALA A 546 -11.61 19.08 2.00
C ALA A 546 -11.57 17.57 1.83
N ALA A 547 -10.76 17.04 0.90
CA ALA A 547 -10.62 15.60 0.71
C ALA A 547 -10.08 14.90 1.97
N SER A 548 -9.13 15.52 2.66
CA SER A 548 -8.61 15.02 3.94
C SER A 548 -9.68 15.00 5.03
N ALA A 549 -10.46 16.08 5.16
CA ALA A 549 -11.56 16.16 6.12
C ALA A 549 -12.67 15.14 5.82
N LEU A 550 -13.05 14.99 4.56
CA LEU A 550 -14.02 14.00 4.11
C LEU A 550 -13.55 12.57 4.40
N SER A 551 -12.26 12.28 4.21
CA SER A 551 -11.68 10.98 4.53
C SER A 551 -11.77 10.67 6.02
N GLU A 552 -11.49 11.65 6.89
CA GLU A 552 -11.59 11.48 8.35
C GLU A 552 -13.05 11.37 8.81
N LEU A 553 -13.95 12.17 8.27
CA LEU A 553 -15.40 12.03 8.52
C LEU A 553 -15.91 10.65 8.15
N ASP A 554 -15.46 10.11 7.02
CA ASP A 554 -15.81 8.75 6.59
C ASP A 554 -15.31 7.68 7.58
N VAL A 555 -14.08 7.80 8.06
CA VAL A 555 -13.53 6.88 9.06
C VAL A 555 -14.30 6.98 10.39
N LEU A 556 -14.59 8.19 10.88
CA LEU A 556 -15.29 8.40 12.14
C LEU A 556 -16.74 7.88 12.07
N THR A 557 -17.44 8.14 10.99
CA THR A 557 -18.79 7.60 10.74
C THR A 557 -18.78 6.09 10.60
N ASN A 558 -17.80 5.53 9.90
CA ASN A 558 -17.60 4.09 9.80
C ASN A 558 -17.36 3.44 11.17
N LEU A 559 -16.48 4.02 11.98
CA LEU A 559 -16.21 3.48 13.32
C LEU A 559 -17.42 3.60 14.27
N ALA A 560 -18.25 4.63 14.10
CA ALA A 560 -19.52 4.76 14.82
C ALA A 560 -20.51 3.66 14.43
N GLU A 561 -20.64 3.38 13.15
CA GLU A 561 -21.45 2.31 12.62
C GLU A 561 -20.95 0.94 13.13
N ARG A 562 -19.63 0.68 13.07
CA ARG A 562 -19.05 -0.54 13.61
C ARG A 562 -19.26 -0.69 15.12
N ALA A 563 -19.13 0.41 15.87
CA ALA A 563 -19.38 0.41 17.31
C ALA A 563 -20.83 0.05 17.65
N ASP A 564 -21.79 0.51 16.85
CA ASP A 564 -23.20 0.19 17.03
C ASP A 564 -23.51 -1.24 16.59
N SER A 565 -23.15 -1.61 15.36
CA SER A 565 -23.46 -2.91 14.77
C SER A 565 -22.77 -4.09 15.45
N LEU A 566 -21.56 -3.90 15.99
CA LEU A 566 -20.76 -4.93 16.64
C LEU A 566 -20.80 -4.86 18.17
N ASN A 567 -21.59 -3.96 18.71
CA ASN A 567 -21.73 -3.75 20.15
C ASN A 567 -20.36 -3.54 20.85
N TYR A 568 -19.60 -2.56 20.35
CA TYR A 568 -18.32 -2.16 20.94
C TYR A 568 -18.52 -1.04 21.95
N CYS A 569 -17.68 -0.99 22.97
CA CYS A 569 -17.71 0.04 24.01
C CYS A 569 -16.61 1.09 23.79
N ARG A 570 -16.85 2.29 24.32
CA ARG A 570 -15.85 3.35 24.38
C ARG A 570 -14.76 2.99 25.39
N PRO A 571 -13.46 2.97 25.00
CA PRO A 571 -12.37 2.79 25.96
C PRO A 571 -12.16 4.08 26.79
N GLU A 572 -11.90 3.91 28.08
CA GLU A 572 -11.46 4.99 28.97
C GLU A 572 -9.91 5.08 28.93
N LEU A 573 -9.38 6.22 28.54
CA LEU A 573 -7.94 6.46 28.47
C LEU A 573 -7.43 6.96 29.82
N MET A 574 -6.52 6.19 30.45
CA MET A 574 -5.90 6.50 31.74
C MET A 574 -4.55 7.21 31.56
N GLU A 575 -4.13 7.99 32.57
CA GLU A 575 -2.77 8.54 32.60
C GLU A 575 -1.72 7.52 33.06
N GLN A 576 -2.12 6.58 33.93
CA GLN A 576 -1.26 5.54 34.45
C GLN A 576 -1.23 4.31 33.53
N THR A 577 -0.06 3.69 33.45
CA THR A 577 0.12 2.46 32.67
C THR A 577 -0.71 1.33 33.27
N GLY A 578 -1.52 0.68 32.46
CA GLY A 578 -2.36 -0.45 32.84
C GLY A 578 -3.34 -0.79 31.72
N ILE A 579 -3.89 -2.01 31.78
CA ILE A 579 -4.92 -2.51 30.86
C ILE A 579 -5.95 -3.27 31.70
N GLU A 580 -7.17 -2.77 31.76
CA GLU A 580 -8.31 -3.43 32.39
C GLU A 580 -9.40 -3.63 31.34
N ILE A 581 -9.74 -4.85 31.04
CA ILE A 581 -10.76 -5.22 30.08
C ILE A 581 -11.80 -6.10 30.76
N THR A 582 -13.05 -5.70 30.70
CA THR A 582 -14.20 -6.49 31.18
C THR A 582 -14.87 -7.13 29.98
N ALA A 583 -15.02 -8.45 30.00
CA ALA A 583 -15.65 -9.21 28.93
C ALA A 583 -15.12 -8.90 27.52
N GLY A 584 -13.79 -8.94 27.35
CA GLY A 584 -13.14 -8.72 26.08
C GLY A 584 -13.42 -9.84 25.08
N ARG A 585 -13.54 -9.47 23.80
CA ARG A 585 -13.80 -10.37 22.68
C ARG A 585 -12.77 -10.18 21.58
N HIS A 586 -12.51 -11.21 20.80
CA HIS A 586 -11.57 -11.10 19.68
C HIS A 586 -12.33 -10.62 18.43
N PRO A 587 -12.05 -9.43 17.90
CA PRO A 587 -12.86 -8.79 16.85
C PRO A 587 -12.99 -9.63 15.58
N VAL A 588 -11.93 -10.33 15.18
CA VAL A 588 -11.94 -11.14 13.96
C VAL A 588 -12.53 -12.53 14.21
N VAL A 589 -12.10 -13.20 15.27
CA VAL A 589 -12.58 -14.57 15.58
C VAL A 589 -14.08 -14.57 15.87
N GLU A 590 -14.57 -13.58 16.62
CA GLU A 590 -16.02 -13.41 16.89
C GLU A 590 -16.82 -13.27 15.58
N HIS A 591 -16.27 -12.57 14.60
CA HIS A 591 -16.94 -12.34 13.32
C HIS A 591 -17.00 -13.60 12.43
N VAL A 592 -16.02 -14.49 12.56
CA VAL A 592 -15.91 -15.73 11.76
C VAL A 592 -16.66 -16.89 12.38
N LEU A 593 -16.78 -16.92 13.72
CA LEU A 593 -17.45 -18.00 14.43
C LEU A 593 -18.97 -17.99 14.16
N SER A 594 -19.55 -19.17 14.00
CA SER A 594 -20.99 -19.37 13.94
C SER A 594 -21.63 -19.48 15.37
N GLU A 595 -20.81 -19.79 16.38
CA GLU A 595 -21.21 -19.90 17.78
C GLU A 595 -20.82 -18.60 18.53
N PRO A 596 -21.53 -18.28 19.64
CA PRO A 596 -21.20 -17.11 20.44
C PRO A 596 -19.78 -17.19 20.99
N PHE A 597 -19.02 -16.09 20.84
CA PHE A 597 -17.66 -15.97 21.38
C PHE A 597 -17.70 -15.88 22.90
N ILE A 598 -16.83 -16.63 23.58
CA ILE A 598 -16.70 -16.56 25.04
C ILE A 598 -15.81 -15.39 25.42
N ALA A 599 -16.39 -14.35 25.97
CA ALA A 599 -15.71 -13.13 26.39
C ALA A 599 -14.85 -13.37 27.65
N ASN A 600 -13.67 -12.76 27.68
CA ASN A 600 -12.70 -12.95 28.77
C ASN A 600 -12.22 -11.62 29.35
N PRO A 601 -12.06 -11.51 30.66
CA PRO A 601 -11.47 -10.34 31.30
C PRO A 601 -9.96 -10.36 31.24
N ILE A 602 -9.35 -9.17 31.39
CA ILE A 602 -7.93 -9.02 31.68
C ILE A 602 -7.71 -7.86 32.63
N SER A 603 -6.76 -8.01 33.53
CA SER A 603 -6.33 -6.98 34.46
C SER A 603 -4.81 -6.99 34.56
N LEU A 604 -4.19 -5.91 34.03
CA LEU A 604 -2.76 -5.62 34.12
C LEU A 604 -2.59 -4.23 34.72
N HIS A 605 -1.97 -4.16 35.89
CA HIS A 605 -1.71 -2.91 36.61
C HIS A 605 -0.37 -2.99 37.34
N GLN A 606 -0.01 -1.97 38.10
CA GLN A 606 1.32 -1.86 38.71
C GLN A 606 1.71 -3.06 39.58
N ASP A 607 0.76 -3.63 40.31
CA ASP A 607 0.99 -4.80 41.18
C ASP A 607 0.67 -6.15 40.50
N ARG A 608 0.30 -6.13 39.22
CA ARG A 608 -0.02 -7.30 38.41
C ARG A 608 0.36 -7.05 36.96
N ARG A 609 1.67 -7.06 36.68
CA ARG A 609 2.19 -6.69 35.36
C ARG A 609 2.32 -7.85 34.38
N MET A 610 2.46 -9.06 34.89
CA MET A 610 2.63 -10.25 34.07
C MET A 610 1.61 -11.32 34.43
N LEU A 611 1.00 -11.91 33.39
CA LEU A 611 0.17 -13.10 33.53
C LEU A 611 0.88 -14.29 32.91
N ILE A 612 1.13 -15.32 33.71
CA ILE A 612 1.55 -16.64 33.23
C ILE A 612 0.28 -17.41 32.86
N ILE A 613 0.16 -17.72 31.55
CA ILE A 613 -1.06 -18.30 30.98
C ILE A 613 -0.80 -19.78 30.69
N THR A 614 -1.55 -20.65 31.34
CA THR A 614 -1.48 -22.09 31.12
C THR A 614 -2.80 -22.64 30.54
N GLY A 615 -2.81 -23.88 30.15
CA GLY A 615 -3.98 -24.55 29.58
C GLY A 615 -3.69 -25.31 28.29
N PRO A 616 -4.66 -26.03 27.72
CA PRO A 616 -4.49 -26.82 26.50
C PRO A 616 -4.23 -25.95 25.27
N ASN A 617 -3.56 -26.50 24.27
CA ASN A 617 -3.25 -25.76 23.02
C ASN A 617 -4.49 -25.28 22.27
N MET A 618 -5.58 -26.07 22.30
CA MET A 618 -6.83 -25.71 21.67
C MET A 618 -7.74 -24.86 22.57
N GLY A 619 -7.31 -24.53 23.78
CA GLY A 619 -8.08 -23.76 24.75
C GLY A 619 -8.25 -22.28 24.40
N GLY A 620 -7.46 -21.75 23.46
CA GLY A 620 -7.57 -20.36 23.00
C GLY A 620 -6.55 -19.39 23.62
N LYS A 621 -5.41 -19.86 24.16
CA LYS A 621 -4.35 -19.02 24.76
C LYS A 621 -3.91 -17.90 23.82
N SER A 622 -3.51 -18.26 22.60
CA SER A 622 -3.04 -17.31 21.59
C SER A 622 -4.15 -16.35 21.13
N THR A 623 -5.41 -16.82 21.09
CA THR A 623 -6.59 -15.98 20.80
C THR A 623 -6.80 -14.94 21.90
N TYR A 624 -6.70 -15.36 23.16
CA TYR A 624 -6.84 -14.47 24.32
C TYR A 624 -5.75 -13.38 24.34
N MET A 625 -4.50 -13.75 24.04
CA MET A 625 -3.42 -12.77 23.96
C MET A 625 -3.60 -11.80 22.79
N ARG A 626 -3.89 -12.31 21.59
CA ARG A 626 -4.16 -11.47 20.41
C ARG A 626 -5.34 -10.53 20.62
N GLN A 627 -6.42 -11.01 21.24
CA GLN A 627 -7.58 -10.20 21.64
C GLN A 627 -7.15 -8.98 22.46
N THR A 628 -6.32 -9.17 23.45
CA THR A 628 -5.82 -8.09 24.31
C THR A 628 -5.02 -7.08 23.52
N ALA A 629 -4.10 -7.53 22.67
CA ALA A 629 -3.30 -6.63 21.83
C ALA A 629 -4.16 -5.87 20.81
N LEU A 630 -5.17 -6.52 20.21
CA LEU A 630 -6.06 -5.88 19.24
C LEU A 630 -6.96 -4.83 19.92
N ILE A 631 -7.50 -5.13 21.11
CA ILE A 631 -8.27 -4.15 21.90
C ILE A 631 -7.40 -2.95 22.26
N ALA A 632 -6.17 -3.19 22.72
CA ALA A 632 -5.22 -2.14 23.05
C ALA A 632 -4.85 -1.28 21.82
N LEU A 633 -4.61 -1.91 20.67
CA LEU A 633 -4.34 -1.25 19.40
C LEU A 633 -5.53 -0.40 18.95
N MET A 634 -6.74 -0.95 18.97
CA MET A 634 -7.96 -0.24 18.58
C MET A 634 -8.22 0.99 19.47
N ALA A 635 -7.97 0.89 20.77
CA ALA A 635 -8.05 2.03 21.69
C ALA A 635 -7.05 3.15 21.30
N HIS A 636 -5.83 2.79 20.87
CA HIS A 636 -4.81 3.75 20.40
C HIS A 636 -5.01 4.20 18.94
N VAL A 637 -5.91 3.61 18.22
CA VAL A 637 -6.45 4.14 16.95
C VAL A 637 -7.49 5.24 17.21
N GLY A 638 -8.10 5.22 18.38
CA GLY A 638 -9.24 6.06 18.75
C GLY A 638 -10.57 5.47 18.29
N SER A 639 -10.68 4.13 18.33
CA SER A 639 -11.88 3.38 18.02
C SER A 639 -12.54 2.84 19.27
N PHE A 640 -13.83 2.58 19.23
CA PHE A 640 -14.52 1.73 20.20
C PHE A 640 -14.00 0.29 20.06
N VAL A 641 -14.11 -0.49 21.10
CA VAL A 641 -13.43 -1.78 21.27
C VAL A 641 -14.40 -2.92 21.63
N PRO A 642 -14.11 -4.16 21.26
CA PRO A 642 -14.96 -5.32 21.51
C PRO A 642 -14.88 -5.78 22.96
N ALA A 643 -15.56 -5.09 23.85
CA ALA A 643 -15.65 -5.41 25.28
C ALA A 643 -16.88 -4.75 25.91
N GLU A 644 -17.19 -5.07 27.18
CA GLU A 644 -18.19 -4.35 27.95
C GLU A 644 -17.64 -3.06 28.58
N ALA A 645 -16.39 -3.10 29.04
CA ALA A 645 -15.68 -1.92 29.55
C ALA A 645 -14.17 -2.10 29.36
N VAL A 646 -13.48 -1.01 29.03
CA VAL A 646 -12.02 -0.99 28.88
C VAL A 646 -11.45 0.26 29.52
N LYS A 647 -10.40 0.10 30.33
CA LYS A 647 -9.53 1.18 30.78
C LYS A 647 -8.11 0.88 30.36
N ILE A 648 -7.49 1.80 29.66
CA ILE A 648 -6.17 1.61 29.10
C ILE A 648 -5.30 2.83 29.31
N GLY A 649 -4.08 2.60 29.83
CA GLY A 649 -3.04 3.61 29.95
C GLY A 649 -2.19 3.74 28.67
N PRO A 650 -1.27 4.73 28.66
CA PRO A 650 -0.43 4.95 27.50
C PRO A 650 0.49 3.76 27.23
N LEU A 651 0.53 3.34 25.96
CA LEU A 651 1.47 2.34 25.45
C LEU A 651 2.51 3.02 24.56
N ASP A 652 3.75 2.53 24.60
CA ASP A 652 4.79 2.93 23.67
C ASP A 652 4.99 1.89 22.56
N ARG A 653 4.85 0.60 22.88
CA ARG A 653 5.08 -0.52 21.95
C ARG A 653 4.14 -1.69 22.24
N ILE A 654 3.82 -2.42 21.19
CA ILE A 654 3.19 -3.73 21.30
C ILE A 654 4.12 -4.74 20.63
N PHE A 655 4.55 -5.75 21.37
CA PHE A 655 5.37 -6.84 20.88
C PHE A 655 4.61 -8.16 20.92
N THR A 656 4.75 -8.95 19.88
CA THR A 656 4.20 -10.30 19.85
C THR A 656 5.24 -11.30 19.39
N ARG A 657 5.38 -12.36 20.16
CA ARG A 657 6.04 -13.58 19.75
C ARG A 657 4.99 -14.70 19.82
N ILE A 658 4.30 -14.97 18.74
CA ILE A 658 3.18 -15.91 18.64
C ILE A 658 3.40 -16.85 17.45
N GLY A 659 3.54 -18.14 17.72
CA GLY A 659 3.69 -19.21 16.73
C GLY A 659 4.99 -19.14 15.94
N ALA A 660 5.47 -20.29 15.47
CA ALA A 660 6.56 -20.37 14.52
C ALA A 660 5.96 -20.46 13.12
N SER A 661 6.14 -19.46 12.27
CA SER A 661 6.04 -19.65 10.84
C SER A 661 7.37 -20.23 10.37
N ASP A 662 7.34 -21.41 9.74
CA ASP A 662 8.50 -21.95 9.04
C ASP A 662 8.86 -20.97 7.93
N ASP A 663 9.90 -20.17 8.14
CA ASP A 663 10.49 -19.37 7.09
C ASP A 663 11.51 -20.23 6.32
N LEU A 664 10.97 -21.19 5.59
CA LEU A 664 11.74 -22.08 4.71
C LEU A 664 12.51 -21.31 3.63
N ALA A 665 12.05 -20.09 3.32
CA ALA A 665 12.65 -19.26 2.27
C ALA A 665 13.98 -18.62 2.70
N SER A 666 14.15 -18.29 3.99
CA SER A 666 15.39 -17.71 4.52
C SER A 666 16.44 -18.72 4.94
N GLY A 667 16.10 -20.02 4.98
CA GLY A 667 17.00 -21.10 5.44
C GLY A 667 17.38 -21.01 6.91
N ARG A 668 16.73 -20.17 7.70
CA ARG A 668 16.95 -20.04 9.15
C ARG A 668 16.15 -21.09 9.91
N SER A 669 16.74 -21.67 10.94
CA SER A 669 16.04 -22.55 11.88
C SER A 669 14.88 -21.78 12.56
N THR A 670 13.72 -22.42 12.75
CA THR A 670 12.59 -21.87 13.51
C THR A 670 13.00 -21.37 14.90
N PHE A 671 13.92 -22.09 15.55
CA PHE A 671 14.48 -21.68 16.85
C PHE A 671 15.30 -20.38 16.73
N MET A 672 16.07 -20.18 15.65
CA MET A 672 16.85 -18.96 15.47
C MET A 672 15.93 -17.75 15.23
N VAL A 673 14.86 -17.92 14.46
CA VAL A 673 13.84 -16.86 14.28
C VAL A 673 13.19 -16.52 15.61
N GLU A 674 12.80 -17.53 16.39
CA GLU A 674 12.24 -17.37 17.72
C GLU A 674 13.17 -16.58 18.64
N MET A 675 14.45 -16.93 18.68
CA MET A 675 15.43 -16.25 19.54
C MET A 675 15.71 -14.83 19.07
N THR A 676 15.71 -14.54 17.78
CA THR A 676 15.88 -13.19 17.25
C THR A 676 14.69 -12.29 17.65
N GLU A 677 13.46 -12.79 17.51
CA GLU A 677 12.25 -12.05 17.93
C GLU A 677 12.25 -11.84 19.45
N THR A 678 12.63 -12.85 20.24
CA THR A 678 12.74 -12.75 21.69
C THR A 678 13.81 -11.72 22.10
N ALA A 679 14.96 -11.74 21.46
CA ALA A 679 16.03 -10.78 21.72
C ALA A 679 15.58 -9.34 21.43
N ASN A 680 14.90 -9.12 20.30
CA ASN A 680 14.34 -7.82 19.96
C ASN A 680 13.39 -7.30 21.07
N ILE A 681 12.53 -8.16 21.59
CA ILE A 681 11.62 -7.82 22.68
C ILE A 681 12.39 -7.45 23.93
N LEU A 682 13.31 -8.31 24.38
CA LEU A 682 14.07 -8.13 25.63
C LEU A 682 14.95 -6.88 25.61
N HIS A 683 15.45 -6.44 24.45
CA HIS A 683 16.26 -5.24 24.31
C HIS A 683 15.43 -3.96 24.19
N ASN A 684 14.24 -4.00 23.63
CA ASN A 684 13.48 -2.81 23.25
C ASN A 684 12.19 -2.58 24.05
N ALA A 685 11.72 -3.55 24.83
CA ALA A 685 10.53 -3.38 25.65
C ALA A 685 10.82 -2.42 26.82
N THR A 686 9.80 -1.67 27.21
CA THR A 686 9.81 -0.72 28.35
C THR A 686 8.66 -1.01 29.31
N GLN A 687 8.58 -0.26 30.40
CA GLN A 687 7.47 -0.37 31.35
C GLN A 687 6.10 -0.02 30.74
N GLN A 688 6.08 0.73 29.61
CA GLN A 688 4.86 1.08 28.88
C GLN A 688 4.56 0.13 27.74
N SER A 689 5.36 -0.92 27.56
CA SER A 689 5.16 -1.89 26.47
C SER A 689 4.17 -2.98 26.88
N LEU A 690 3.38 -3.41 25.88
CA LEU A 690 2.59 -4.64 25.97
C LEU A 690 3.33 -5.75 25.22
N VAL A 691 3.64 -6.84 25.92
CA VAL A 691 4.44 -7.96 25.41
C VAL A 691 3.61 -9.24 25.44
N LEU A 692 3.50 -9.91 24.29
CA LEU A 692 2.84 -11.20 24.14
C LEU A 692 3.89 -12.26 23.78
N MET A 693 4.10 -13.22 24.68
CA MET A 693 5.06 -14.30 24.52
C MET A 693 4.34 -15.64 24.51
N ASP A 694 4.34 -16.33 23.38
CA ASP A 694 3.65 -17.61 23.23
C ASP A 694 4.65 -18.76 23.04
N GLU A 695 4.74 -19.63 24.02
CA GLU A 695 5.45 -20.91 23.99
C GLU A 695 6.93 -20.84 23.62
N ILE A 696 7.70 -20.01 24.32
CA ILE A 696 9.15 -19.87 24.09
C ILE A 696 9.88 -21.15 24.47
N GLY A 697 10.92 -21.50 23.69
CA GLY A 697 11.84 -22.60 23.95
C GLY A 697 11.41 -23.94 23.37
N ARG A 698 10.42 -23.97 22.45
CA ARG A 698 9.98 -25.21 21.81
C ARG A 698 10.98 -25.81 20.83
N GLY A 699 11.84 -24.99 20.24
CA GLY A 699 12.76 -25.40 19.16
C GLY A 699 14.06 -26.08 19.64
N THR A 700 14.20 -26.35 20.96
CA THR A 700 15.43 -26.90 21.56
C THR A 700 15.11 -28.01 22.58
N SER A 701 16.11 -28.47 23.33
CA SER A 701 15.90 -29.47 24.39
C SER A 701 14.98 -28.92 25.49
N THR A 702 14.26 -29.80 26.18
CA THR A 702 13.25 -29.38 27.19
C THR A 702 13.86 -28.50 28.29
N TYR A 703 15.04 -28.85 28.79
CA TYR A 703 15.70 -28.10 29.87
C TYR A 703 16.28 -26.76 29.39
N ASP A 704 16.85 -26.71 28.18
CA ASP A 704 17.32 -25.46 27.59
C ASP A 704 16.14 -24.52 27.33
N GLY A 705 15.05 -25.04 26.76
CA GLY A 705 13.84 -24.28 26.50
C GLY A 705 13.19 -23.73 27.78
N LEU A 706 13.08 -24.55 28.81
CA LEU A 706 12.58 -24.14 30.12
C LEU A 706 13.46 -23.04 30.74
N SER A 707 14.78 -23.22 30.71
CA SER A 707 15.73 -22.24 31.25
C SER A 707 15.64 -20.89 30.57
N LEU A 708 15.53 -20.88 29.22
CA LEU A 708 15.36 -19.66 28.43
C LEU A 708 14.00 -19.00 28.71
N ALA A 709 12.92 -19.77 28.77
CA ALA A 709 11.59 -19.25 29.08
C ALA A 709 11.55 -18.63 30.47
N TRP A 710 12.13 -19.32 31.46
CA TRP A 710 12.23 -18.83 32.84
C TRP A 710 12.99 -17.51 32.92
N ALA A 711 14.21 -17.47 32.39
CA ALA A 711 15.05 -16.29 32.42
C ALA A 711 14.42 -15.11 31.66
N SER A 712 13.74 -15.37 30.53
CA SER A 712 13.04 -14.33 29.76
C SER A 712 11.85 -13.77 30.55
N ALA A 713 11.07 -14.61 31.21
CA ALA A 713 9.95 -14.18 32.07
C ALA A 713 10.45 -13.35 33.25
N GLU A 714 11.52 -13.80 33.93
CA GLU A 714 12.17 -13.09 35.02
C GLU A 714 12.68 -11.71 34.59
N TRP A 715 13.35 -11.63 33.43
CA TRP A 715 13.89 -10.39 32.88
C TRP A 715 12.78 -9.40 32.56
N LEU A 716 11.71 -9.84 31.91
CA LEU A 716 10.54 -9.00 31.57
C LEU A 716 9.82 -8.50 32.84
N ALA A 717 9.75 -9.32 33.89
CA ALA A 717 9.06 -8.95 35.11
C ALA A 717 9.90 -8.03 36.02
N ASP A 718 11.17 -8.39 36.29
CA ASP A 718 12.01 -7.71 37.27
C ASP A 718 12.79 -6.53 36.70
N LYS A 719 13.40 -6.70 35.52
CA LYS A 719 14.27 -5.66 34.91
C LYS A 719 13.49 -4.66 34.06
N ILE A 720 12.57 -5.13 33.24
CA ILE A 720 11.81 -4.28 32.33
C ILE A 720 10.51 -3.81 32.97
N SER A 721 9.86 -4.67 33.73
CA SER A 721 8.53 -4.45 34.30
C SER A 721 7.46 -4.14 33.24
N ALA A 722 7.54 -4.76 32.05
CA ALA A 722 6.57 -4.61 30.98
C ALA A 722 5.26 -5.31 31.30
N MET A 723 4.15 -4.80 30.77
CA MET A 723 2.87 -5.52 30.77
C MET A 723 2.99 -6.73 29.87
N THR A 724 2.93 -7.94 30.46
CA THR A 724 3.27 -9.17 29.73
C THR A 724 2.21 -10.23 29.87
N LEU A 725 1.83 -10.83 28.74
CA LEU A 725 1.07 -12.06 28.64
C LEU A 725 2.02 -13.18 28.20
N PHE A 726 2.28 -14.12 29.07
CA PHE A 726 3.27 -15.17 28.87
C PHE A 726 2.59 -16.54 28.86
N ALA A 727 2.27 -17.05 27.68
CA ALA A 727 1.70 -18.38 27.55
C ALA A 727 2.80 -19.44 27.49
N THR A 728 2.61 -20.51 28.24
CA THR A 728 3.62 -21.57 28.36
C THR A 728 3.00 -22.94 28.56
N HIS A 729 3.75 -23.97 28.17
CA HIS A 729 3.49 -25.37 28.52
C HIS A 729 4.38 -25.88 29.66
N TYR A 730 5.35 -25.06 30.10
CA TYR A 730 6.20 -25.38 31.22
C TYR A 730 5.46 -25.05 32.50
N PHE A 731 5.00 -26.07 33.23
CA PHE A 731 4.27 -25.90 34.51
C PHE A 731 5.17 -25.29 35.59
N GLU A 732 6.45 -25.50 35.49
CA GLU A 732 7.46 -24.94 36.39
C GLU A 732 7.40 -23.40 36.45
N LEU A 733 7.06 -22.73 35.33
CA LEU A 733 6.89 -21.27 35.32
C LEU A 733 5.73 -20.78 36.21
N THR A 734 4.79 -21.65 36.55
CA THR A 734 3.69 -21.29 37.46
C THR A 734 4.15 -21.03 38.89
N GLU A 735 5.39 -21.35 39.21
CA GLU A 735 6.02 -21.03 40.51
C GLU A 735 6.52 -19.57 40.55
N LEU A 736 6.76 -18.93 39.42
CA LEU A 736 7.28 -17.55 39.35
C LEU A 736 6.48 -16.53 40.17
N PRO A 737 5.12 -16.56 40.22
CA PRO A 737 4.36 -15.62 41.04
C PRO A 737 4.58 -15.77 42.57
N SER A 738 5.10 -16.91 43.03
CA SER A 738 5.52 -17.09 44.41
C SER A 738 6.92 -16.53 44.72
N LEU A 739 7.73 -16.32 43.69
CA LEU A 739 9.12 -15.87 43.80
C LEU A 739 9.24 -14.37 43.47
N LEU A 740 8.42 -13.84 42.59
CA LEU A 740 8.48 -12.48 42.11
C LEU A 740 7.14 -11.76 42.32
N THR A 741 7.21 -10.49 42.69
CA THR A 741 6.03 -9.64 42.81
C THR A 741 5.52 -9.14 41.45
N GLY A 742 4.24 -8.89 41.34
CA GLY A 742 3.64 -8.36 40.09
C GLY A 742 3.34 -9.41 39.02
N LEU A 743 3.43 -10.70 39.37
CA LEU A 743 3.04 -11.81 38.50
C LEU A 743 1.79 -12.50 39.05
N ALA A 744 0.98 -13.03 38.15
CA ALA A 744 -0.15 -13.88 38.51
C ALA A 744 -0.29 -15.03 37.50
N ASN A 745 -0.85 -16.13 37.97
CA ASN A 745 -1.21 -17.26 37.12
C ASN A 745 -2.66 -17.13 36.69
N VAL A 746 -2.92 -17.41 35.44
CA VAL A 746 -4.26 -17.62 34.87
C VAL A 746 -4.22 -18.86 33.97
N HIS A 747 -5.39 -19.51 33.81
CA HIS A 747 -5.46 -20.63 32.89
C HIS A 747 -6.77 -20.61 32.09
N LEU A 748 -6.71 -21.22 30.91
CA LEU A 748 -7.90 -21.50 30.14
C LEU A 748 -8.47 -22.86 30.53
N ASP A 749 -9.72 -22.83 30.92
CA ASP A 749 -10.40 -23.99 31.52
C ASP A 749 -10.79 -25.00 30.44
N ALA A 750 -10.69 -26.27 30.84
CA ALA A 750 -11.16 -27.40 30.05
C ALA A 750 -11.76 -28.47 31.01
N VAL A 751 -12.88 -29.03 30.62
CA VAL A 751 -13.60 -30.04 31.40
C VAL A 751 -13.47 -31.38 30.71
N GLU A 752 -12.99 -32.39 31.46
CA GLU A 752 -12.96 -33.77 31.00
C GLU A 752 -14.28 -34.46 31.36
N HIS A 753 -14.92 -35.07 30.37
CA HIS A 753 -16.09 -35.90 30.56
C HIS A 753 -15.85 -37.31 29.97
N GLY A 754 -15.38 -38.21 30.80
CA GLY A 754 -14.96 -39.54 30.36
C GLY A 754 -13.68 -39.50 29.48
N ASP A 755 -13.81 -39.92 28.25
CA ASP A 755 -12.68 -39.87 27.24
C ASP A 755 -12.72 -38.60 26.40
N GLU A 756 -13.69 -37.72 26.60
CA GLU A 756 -13.87 -36.48 25.84
C GLU A 756 -13.41 -35.26 26.64
N ILE A 757 -12.91 -34.22 25.96
CA ILE A 757 -12.55 -32.93 26.54
C ILE A 757 -13.40 -31.83 25.91
N ALA A 758 -13.98 -30.98 26.73
CA ALA A 758 -14.66 -29.76 26.33
C ALA A 758 -13.80 -28.54 26.71
N PHE A 759 -13.43 -27.75 25.75
CA PHE A 759 -12.73 -26.49 25.97
C PHE A 759 -13.77 -25.42 26.32
N MET A 760 -13.63 -24.84 27.50
CA MET A 760 -14.56 -23.81 27.96
C MET A 760 -14.21 -22.42 27.38
N HIS A 761 -13.01 -22.25 26.87
CA HIS A 761 -12.50 -20.97 26.36
C HIS A 761 -12.60 -19.79 27.35
N ALA A 762 -12.83 -20.09 28.60
CA ALA A 762 -12.95 -19.13 29.70
C ALA A 762 -11.64 -19.08 30.51
N VAL A 763 -11.18 -17.88 30.80
CA VAL A 763 -9.99 -17.63 31.62
C VAL A 763 -10.38 -17.66 33.09
N GLN A 764 -9.63 -18.43 33.89
CA GLN A 764 -9.77 -18.55 35.33
C GLN A 764 -8.47 -18.14 36.03
N GLU A 765 -8.61 -17.65 37.28
CA GLU A 765 -7.44 -17.32 38.13
C GLU A 765 -6.75 -18.60 38.60
N GLY A 766 -5.43 -18.51 38.74
CA GLY A 766 -4.57 -19.60 39.17
C GLY A 766 -3.98 -20.43 38.03
N ALA A 767 -3.09 -21.36 38.36
CA ALA A 767 -2.45 -22.24 37.39
C ALA A 767 -3.39 -23.40 36.98
N ALA A 768 -3.27 -23.90 35.75
CA ALA A 768 -3.97 -25.13 35.35
C ALA A 768 -3.55 -26.32 36.24
N SER A 769 -4.49 -27.12 36.64
CA SER A 769 -4.25 -28.27 37.53
C SER A 769 -3.68 -29.50 36.81
N LYS A 770 -3.80 -29.58 35.50
CA LYS A 770 -3.39 -30.75 34.66
C LYS A 770 -2.94 -30.33 33.26
N SER A 771 -2.12 -31.17 32.64
CA SER A 771 -1.88 -31.10 31.20
C SER A 771 -2.94 -31.91 30.45
N TYR A 772 -3.49 -31.36 29.37
CA TYR A 772 -4.54 -31.99 28.58
C TYR A 772 -4.03 -32.62 27.27
N GLY A 773 -2.70 -32.71 27.06
CA GLY A 773 -2.09 -33.20 25.82
C GLY A 773 -2.56 -34.57 25.37
N LEU A 774 -2.73 -35.51 26.30
CA LEU A 774 -3.22 -36.86 26.01
C LEU A 774 -4.70 -36.89 25.67
N ALA A 775 -5.51 -36.02 26.27
CA ALA A 775 -6.93 -35.89 25.96
C ALA A 775 -7.09 -35.29 24.53
N VAL A 776 -6.32 -34.28 24.19
CA VAL A 776 -6.28 -33.69 22.84
C VAL A 776 -5.81 -34.71 21.79
N ALA A 777 -4.78 -35.52 22.11
CA ALA A 777 -4.31 -36.58 21.21
C ALA A 777 -5.40 -37.65 20.97
N SER A 778 -6.20 -37.97 22.02
CA SER A 778 -7.35 -38.86 21.87
C SER A 778 -8.41 -38.30 20.95
N LEU A 779 -8.71 -37.00 21.10
CA LEU A 779 -9.67 -36.27 20.26
C LEU A 779 -9.21 -36.21 18.78
N ALA A 780 -7.92 -36.09 18.56
CA ALA A 780 -7.29 -36.10 17.22
C ALA A 780 -7.24 -37.49 16.56
N GLY A 781 -7.74 -38.52 17.25
CA GLY A 781 -7.85 -39.90 16.70
C GLY A 781 -6.61 -40.79 16.90
N VAL A 782 -5.70 -40.42 17.80
CA VAL A 782 -4.57 -41.30 18.17
C VAL A 782 -5.10 -42.59 18.75
N PRO A 783 -4.59 -43.80 18.33
CA PRO A 783 -5.12 -45.05 18.79
C PRO A 783 -5.21 -45.17 20.33
N LYS A 784 -6.34 -45.68 20.84
CA LYS A 784 -6.60 -45.80 22.29
C LYS A 784 -5.51 -46.58 23.05
N SER A 785 -4.91 -47.56 22.41
CA SER A 785 -3.80 -48.34 22.98
C SER A 785 -2.55 -47.50 23.22
N VAL A 786 -2.26 -46.54 22.32
CA VAL A 786 -1.13 -45.60 22.44
C VAL A 786 -1.42 -44.62 23.58
N ILE A 787 -2.64 -44.06 23.63
CA ILE A 787 -3.05 -43.14 24.68
C ILE A 787 -2.96 -43.78 26.05
N LYS A 788 -3.45 -45.04 26.19
CA LYS A 788 -3.37 -45.78 27.45
C LYS A 788 -1.93 -45.97 27.93
N ARG A 789 -1.02 -46.30 27.00
CA ARG A 789 0.40 -46.47 27.33
C ARG A 789 1.07 -45.15 27.67
N ALA A 790 0.70 -44.09 26.97
CA ALA A 790 1.19 -42.73 27.26
C ALA A 790 0.75 -42.22 28.63
N LYS A 791 -0.52 -42.50 29.06
CA LYS A 791 -1.01 -42.20 30.42
C LYS A 791 -0.17 -42.84 31.51
N ILE A 792 0.15 -44.15 31.33
CA ILE A 792 0.99 -44.91 32.28
C ILE A 792 2.42 -44.28 32.32
N LYS A 793 2.97 -43.93 31.17
CA LYS A 793 4.32 -43.32 31.10
C LYS A 793 4.35 -41.95 31.74
N LEU A 794 3.30 -41.14 31.54
CA LEU A 794 3.18 -39.81 32.14
C LEU A 794 3.18 -39.91 33.68
N GLN A 795 2.40 -40.81 34.24
CA GLN A 795 2.37 -41.05 35.69
C GLN A 795 3.75 -41.44 36.25
N GLN A 796 4.51 -42.27 35.53
CA GLN A 796 5.87 -42.63 35.90
C GLN A 796 6.83 -41.45 35.89
N LEU A 797 6.70 -40.57 34.92
CA LEU A 797 7.55 -39.37 34.77
C LEU A 797 7.23 -38.37 35.88
N GLU A 798 5.95 -38.12 36.16
CA GLU A 798 5.51 -37.24 37.23
C GLU A 798 5.95 -37.74 38.62
N ALA A 799 5.86 -39.04 38.87
CA ALA A 799 6.34 -39.64 40.11
C ALA A 799 7.88 -39.52 40.27
N SER A 800 8.62 -39.62 39.18
CA SER A 800 10.09 -39.45 39.18
C SER A 800 10.51 -38.00 39.39
N GLY A 801 9.78 -37.04 38.82
CA GLY A 801 9.98 -35.61 38.99
C GLY A 801 9.75 -35.13 40.44
N HIS A 802 8.71 -35.64 41.09
CA HIS A 802 8.45 -35.31 42.50
C HIS A 802 9.51 -35.85 43.48
N GLN A 803 10.18 -36.95 43.15
CA GLN A 803 11.27 -37.46 44.00
C GLN A 803 12.57 -36.62 43.88
N GLN A 804 12.79 -35.92 42.80
CA GLN A 804 13.91 -34.96 42.66
C GLN A 804 13.61 -33.60 43.31
N ALA A 805 12.37 -33.18 43.37
CA ALA A 805 11.94 -31.92 44.01
C ALA A 805 11.89 -32.00 45.52
N LEU A 806 11.96 -33.18 46.13
CA LEU A 806 11.92 -33.38 47.61
C LEU A 806 13.29 -33.53 48.26
N GLN A 807 14.36 -33.07 47.66
CA GLN A 807 15.62 -32.84 48.36
C GLN A 807 15.92 -31.34 48.53
N PRO A 808 15.37 -30.67 49.54
CA PRO A 808 15.91 -29.39 49.97
C PRO A 808 17.14 -29.71 50.86
N ASP A 809 18.25 -29.07 50.54
CA ASP A 809 19.53 -29.07 51.28
C ASP A 809 20.71 -29.75 50.58
N ALA A 810 21.18 -29.18 49.49
CA ALA A 810 22.55 -29.28 49.10
C ALA A 810 23.11 -28.05 48.34
N LEU A 811 22.40 -26.93 48.32
CA LEU A 811 22.87 -25.71 47.60
C LEU A 811 23.03 -24.47 48.47
N SER A 812 23.18 -24.65 49.83
CA SER A 812 23.60 -23.56 50.71
C SER A 812 24.98 -23.85 51.31
N SER A 813 26.00 -23.71 50.56
CA SER A 813 27.37 -23.33 51.01
C SER A 813 28.44 -23.57 49.94
N GLN A 814 28.34 -22.92 48.81
CA GLN A 814 29.55 -22.58 48.04
C GLN A 814 29.23 -21.27 47.29
N ALA A 815 29.86 -20.19 47.77
CA ALA A 815 29.94 -18.97 46.97
C ALA A 815 30.50 -19.34 45.61
N PRO A 816 29.92 -18.88 44.53
CA PRO A 816 30.48 -19.12 43.22
C PRO A 816 31.86 -18.45 43.18
N LYS A 817 32.88 -19.24 42.95
CA LYS A 817 34.10 -18.69 42.34
C LYS A 817 33.63 -18.06 41.01
N GLU A 818 34.10 -16.84 40.78
CA GLU A 818 33.92 -16.13 39.52
C GLU A 818 34.23 -17.11 38.37
N GLU A 819 33.20 -17.69 37.77
CA GLU A 819 33.32 -18.28 36.45
C GLU A 819 33.34 -17.11 35.47
N HIS A 820 34.41 -17.00 34.77
CA HIS A 820 34.64 -16.06 33.70
C HIS A 820 33.39 -16.03 32.78
N GLN A 821 32.82 -14.87 32.76
CA GLN A 821 31.83 -14.49 31.76
C GLN A 821 32.40 -14.85 30.38
N LEU A 822 31.88 -15.82 29.69
CA LEU A 822 32.25 -16.13 28.31
C LEU A 822 31.98 -14.87 27.50
N SER A 823 33.06 -14.17 27.19
CA SER A 823 33.06 -13.05 26.27
C SER A 823 32.46 -13.51 24.94
N LEU A 824 31.44 -12.84 24.42
CA LEU A 824 30.90 -13.01 23.07
C LEU A 824 31.90 -12.58 21.97
N ILE A 825 33.04 -12.09 22.38
CA ILE A 825 34.21 -11.90 21.52
C ILE A 825 35.09 -13.14 21.76
N PRO A 826 35.28 -14.02 20.77
CA PRO A 826 36.21 -15.12 20.93
C PRO A 826 37.58 -14.56 21.32
N GLU A 827 38.12 -15.02 22.43
CA GLU A 827 39.52 -14.74 22.73
C GLU A 827 40.36 -15.16 21.52
N PRO A 828 41.33 -14.34 21.09
CA PRO A 828 42.18 -14.69 19.97
C PRO A 828 42.80 -16.07 20.25
N SER A 829 42.79 -16.95 19.28
CA SER A 829 43.40 -18.25 19.41
C SER A 829 44.90 -18.08 19.63
N GLU A 830 45.58 -19.07 20.26
CA GLU A 830 47.02 -19.01 20.45
C GLU A 830 47.79 -18.78 19.14
N VAL A 831 47.19 -19.17 18.03
CA VAL A 831 47.69 -18.89 16.66
C VAL A 831 47.53 -17.42 16.28
N GLU A 832 46.42 -16.79 16.62
CA GLU A 832 46.16 -15.38 16.29
C GLU A 832 47.08 -14.46 17.14
N GLU A 833 47.28 -14.78 18.40
CA GLU A 833 48.24 -14.06 19.26
C GLU A 833 49.68 -14.24 18.79
N ALA A 834 50.07 -15.44 18.44
CA ALA A 834 51.39 -15.71 17.90
C ALA A 834 51.63 -15.00 16.57
N LEU A 835 50.61 -14.99 15.68
CA LEU A 835 50.70 -14.34 14.39
C LEU A 835 50.76 -12.82 14.51
N ALA A 836 50.05 -12.21 15.46
CA ALA A 836 50.06 -10.76 15.73
C ALA A 836 51.45 -10.24 16.17
N ASN A 837 52.26 -11.12 16.75
CA ASN A 837 53.62 -10.81 17.20
C ASN A 837 54.71 -11.05 16.16
N VAL A 838 54.35 -11.56 14.97
CA VAL A 838 55.31 -11.80 13.89
C VAL A 838 55.37 -10.58 12.96
N ASN A 839 56.58 -10.00 12.87
CA ASN A 839 56.82 -8.96 11.85
C ASN A 839 57.50 -9.61 10.62
N PRO A 840 56.81 -9.73 9.48
CA PRO A 840 57.37 -10.40 8.28
C PRO A 840 58.59 -9.72 7.69
N ASP A 841 58.75 -8.41 7.90
CA ASP A 841 59.86 -7.65 7.32
C ASP A 841 61.18 -7.87 8.05
N ASP A 842 61.17 -8.40 9.29
CA ASP A 842 62.34 -8.68 10.08
C ASP A 842 62.81 -10.15 9.94
N LEU A 843 62.13 -10.97 9.19
CA LEU A 843 62.42 -12.38 9.05
C LEU A 843 63.20 -12.71 7.77
N THR A 844 64.25 -13.49 7.90
CA THR A 844 64.89 -14.13 6.76
C THR A 844 64.03 -15.25 6.22
N PRO A 845 64.15 -15.67 4.92
CA PRO A 845 63.33 -16.70 4.34
C PRO A 845 63.32 -18.04 5.12
N ARG A 846 64.39 -18.37 5.78
CA ARG A 846 64.49 -19.56 6.61
C ARG A 846 63.73 -19.42 7.93
N GLN A 847 63.86 -18.26 8.58
CA GLN A 847 63.09 -17.93 9.79
C GLN A 847 61.60 -17.86 9.53
N ALA A 848 61.18 -17.32 8.38
CA ALA A 848 59.77 -17.29 8.00
C ALA A 848 59.20 -18.70 7.83
N LEU A 849 59.98 -19.65 7.30
CA LEU A 849 59.56 -21.02 7.15
C LEU A 849 59.48 -21.73 8.54
N ASP A 850 60.44 -21.50 9.39
CA ASP A 850 60.44 -22.04 10.76
C ASP A 850 59.29 -21.49 11.59
N GLU A 851 58.93 -20.21 11.43
CA GLU A 851 57.78 -19.57 12.08
C GLU A 851 56.47 -20.10 11.54
N LEU A 852 56.33 -20.39 10.23
CA LEU A 852 55.17 -21.05 9.67
C LEU A 852 54.96 -22.46 10.25
N TYR A 853 56.02 -23.23 10.45
CA TYR A 853 55.92 -24.54 11.11
C TYR A 853 55.53 -24.41 12.58
N ARG A 854 55.99 -23.37 13.28
CA ARG A 854 55.62 -23.07 14.68
C ARG A 854 54.14 -22.72 14.77
N LEU A 855 53.65 -21.82 13.92
CA LEU A 855 52.24 -21.44 13.85
C LEU A 855 51.36 -22.64 13.51
N LYS A 856 51.78 -23.49 12.60
CA LYS A 856 51.07 -24.72 12.23
C LYS A 856 51.02 -25.77 13.37
N ALA A 857 51.97 -25.73 14.30
CA ALA A 857 51.98 -26.63 15.47
C ALA A 857 51.07 -26.12 16.61
N LEU A 858 50.60 -24.87 16.53
CA LEU A 858 49.64 -24.26 17.44
C LEU A 858 48.18 -24.40 16.96
N LEU A 859 47.98 -24.89 15.72
CA LEU A 859 46.66 -25.30 15.16
C LEU A 859 46.27 -26.66 15.72
#